data_6695cc464abb111a9fb06d4ed90f01da
#
_entry.id   6695cc464abb111a9fb06d4ed90f01da
#
_cell.length_a   1.000
_cell.length_b   1.000
_cell.length_c   1.000
_cell.angle_alpha   90.00
_cell.angle_beta   90.00
_cell.angle_gamma   90.00
#
_symmetry.space_group_name_H-M   'P 1'
#
loop_
_entity.id
_entity.type
_entity.pdbx_description
1 polymer ?
#
loop_
_entity_poly.entity_id
_entity_poly.type
_entity_poly.pdbx_seq_one_letter_code
_entity_poly.pdbx_strand_id
1 'polypeptide(L)'
;MEADSSSSLPLFLLLNARSIFNKSDNLTEMLRQVGPDICLISETFERERKRLETALNSRMFKSISYYRKNRAPGGGCAIVYNENRYIVQDLEIPAPVEIENTWALVTPKQAGLSSGPMNVKRIAVGSYYISPRSRHKQETIEHIIDTIHTLRAKYDNEVNFCIGGDFNRVDISDILDCYGSLHQIISVPTRKSATLEIILTDLHTLYHPPTTLPPLQVDEDKDGQDSDHNVVVFAPKNNAQYKLQTKKKIVKSRPLPESQIFKFEHELANYPWDEVFENKSVDEQAEHFHNFLRNNLEKYFPEKITKMSILDKKWMSPQLKQAHRAMQREFVRHRKSPKHKKLKAKYKKLKRKTLKAFFSDFVTNLKVTDPGKWYEMAKKIGAVDTMTGGEIKVESLSHLSNKESAKKIAEHFASVSSEYSPIDNTQLPCYLPAPPPPQVEEFDVYQRINRLRKKKSTLPIDIPDRLRKECSQHLAGPLKTIINNSLTKSKYPSLWKHEWVTPAPKTTNPQVITDLRKISCTSDYSKIFEGFLKDWIMEDVCEKIDIGQFGGQPGIGTEHMIVCFIDRILQLLDTHHDKSAVIATSLDWSAAFDRQDPTLAIIKFIKLGVRPSLIPLLASYLTDRKMRVKFNNEVSEFLDLIGGGPQGTLIGGIEYLVQSNDNADIVAAEDRFKYIDDLSVLQLVLLSGLLTDYNFHQHVASDIGVDQKFLPANNYNTQDDIDYISDWTSNNLMKLNATKCNYMVFTRTAENFATRLFVNNKYLEKVSVTKLLGVWISEDLSWTKNCKEICRKAYSRVSMITKLKYVGVRIEDLLDIYILFIRSVTEYCATSFHSSLTQEQSNKLESIQRTCLKVILGDMYVSYQSALEMCGLQTLYDRRQKRCLDFALKCLEHPKNRRLFPLNPVMNDHDLRDKEIFKINFARTGTYKDSAIPFCQRLLNEHFNAK
;
A
#
# COMPACT_ATOMS: atom_id res chain seq x y z
N MET A 1 29.75 27.64 7.61
CA MET A 1 29.04 27.29 6.37
C MET A 1 28.18 28.48 6.01
N GLU A 2 28.68 29.26 5.06
CA GLU A 2 28.10 30.51 4.63
C GLU A 2 26.71 30.32 4.05
N ALA A 3 25.75 31.05 4.58
CA ALA A 3 24.38 31.10 4.09
C ALA A 3 24.39 31.88 2.77
N ASP A 4 24.26 31.16 1.63
CA ASP A 4 24.05 31.79 0.34
C ASP A 4 22.75 32.58 0.37
N SER A 5 22.87 33.93 0.29
CA SER A 5 21.80 34.92 0.19
C SER A 5 21.10 34.84 -1.15
N SER A 6 20.31 33.76 -1.39
CA SER A 6 19.51 33.63 -2.61
C SER A 6 18.22 34.44 -2.52
N SER A 7 17.90 35.16 -3.59
CA SER A 7 16.67 35.95 -3.80
C SER A 7 15.42 35.27 -3.25
N SER A 8 14.61 35.99 -2.47
CA SER A 8 13.31 35.52 -1.95
C SER A 8 12.20 35.49 -3.00
N LEU A 9 12.44 35.99 -4.22
CA LEU A 9 11.46 36.08 -5.30
C LEU A 9 11.40 34.78 -6.15
N PRO A 10 10.19 34.32 -6.52
CA PRO A 10 10.04 33.08 -7.29
C PRO A 10 10.39 33.25 -8.77
N LEU A 11 10.99 32.23 -9.37
CA LEU A 11 11.12 32.08 -10.82
C LEU A 11 9.81 31.54 -11.38
N PHE A 12 9.15 32.27 -12.26
CA PHE A 12 7.89 31.90 -12.89
C PHE A 12 8.07 31.26 -14.25
N LEU A 13 7.20 30.30 -14.54
CA LEU A 13 7.01 29.72 -15.86
C LEU A 13 5.54 29.85 -16.24
N LEU A 14 5.23 30.29 -17.45
CA LEU A 14 3.86 30.39 -17.97
C LEU A 14 3.75 29.62 -19.27
N LEU A 15 2.74 28.78 -19.43
CA LEU A 15 2.52 28.01 -20.65
C LEU A 15 1.04 27.62 -20.86
N ASN A 16 0.64 27.54 -22.13
CA ASN A 16 -0.56 26.84 -22.53
C ASN A 16 -0.17 25.41 -22.94
N ALA A 17 -0.69 24.41 -22.20
CA ALA A 17 -0.29 23.01 -22.40
C ALA A 17 -1.05 22.31 -23.53
N ARG A 18 -2.25 22.78 -23.87
CA ARG A 18 -3.14 22.11 -24.83
C ARG A 18 -3.19 20.59 -24.56
N SER A 19 -3.64 20.23 -23.36
CA SER A 19 -3.58 18.94 -22.69
C SER A 19 -2.19 18.56 -22.11
N ILE A 20 -2.11 18.42 -20.80
CA ILE A 20 -0.90 18.03 -20.08
C ILE A 20 -0.65 16.52 -20.18
N PHE A 21 -1.70 15.71 -20.21
CA PHE A 21 -1.60 14.25 -20.03
C PHE A 21 -0.83 13.54 -21.14
N ASN A 22 -0.81 14.11 -22.34
CA ASN A 22 -0.02 13.62 -23.47
C ASN A 22 1.35 14.32 -23.59
N LYS A 23 1.71 15.21 -22.65
CA LYS A 23 2.97 15.98 -22.64
C LYS A 23 3.67 15.95 -21.27
N SER A 24 3.25 15.08 -20.37
CA SER A 24 3.72 15.05 -18.98
C SER A 24 5.23 14.82 -18.85
N ASP A 25 5.84 14.05 -19.75
CA ASP A 25 7.27 13.79 -19.74
C ASP A 25 8.07 15.00 -20.19
N ASN A 26 7.60 15.68 -21.24
CA ASN A 26 8.21 16.91 -21.71
C ASN A 26 8.06 18.04 -20.68
N LEU A 27 6.91 18.17 -20.05
CA LEU A 27 6.71 19.15 -18.98
C LEU A 27 7.63 18.85 -17.79
N THR A 28 7.71 17.60 -17.34
CA THR A 28 8.60 17.21 -16.22
C THR A 28 10.07 17.52 -16.53
N GLU A 29 10.53 17.26 -17.76
CA GLU A 29 11.89 17.56 -18.18
C GLU A 29 12.13 19.08 -18.26
N MET A 30 11.16 19.85 -18.72
CA MET A 30 11.23 21.31 -18.76
C MET A 30 11.29 21.91 -17.34
N LEU A 31 10.44 21.45 -16.43
CA LEU A 31 10.46 21.86 -15.02
C LEU A 31 11.83 21.55 -14.38
N ARG A 32 12.42 20.41 -14.73
CA ARG A 32 13.76 20.03 -14.26
C ARG A 32 14.86 20.93 -14.81
N GLN A 33 14.76 21.37 -16.07
CA GLN A 33 15.80 22.17 -16.71
C GLN A 33 15.73 23.65 -16.34
N VAL A 34 14.53 24.20 -16.35
CA VAL A 34 14.29 25.62 -16.01
C VAL A 34 14.36 25.83 -14.50
N GLY A 35 13.82 24.87 -13.73
CA GLY A 35 13.74 24.94 -12.29
C GLY A 35 12.84 26.06 -11.77
N PRO A 36 11.63 26.23 -12.32
CA PRO A 36 10.74 27.26 -11.83
C PRO A 36 10.32 26.97 -10.38
N ASP A 37 10.06 28.03 -9.66
CA ASP A 37 9.43 27.95 -8.35
C ASP A 37 7.92 27.82 -8.50
N ILE A 38 7.35 28.52 -9.47
CA ILE A 38 5.92 28.54 -9.78
C ILE A 38 5.73 28.43 -11.28
N CYS A 39 4.78 27.57 -11.69
CA CYS A 39 4.41 27.41 -13.09
C CYS A 39 2.91 27.60 -13.25
N LEU A 40 2.51 28.59 -14.06
CA LEU A 40 1.13 28.86 -14.46
C LEU A 40 0.81 28.10 -15.73
N ILE A 41 -0.24 27.28 -15.72
CA ILE A 41 -0.58 26.40 -16.84
C ILE A 41 -2.03 26.63 -17.25
N SER A 42 -2.24 26.91 -18.53
CA SER A 42 -3.56 26.99 -19.17
C SER A 42 -3.81 25.76 -20.05
N GLU A 43 -5.09 25.45 -20.30
CA GLU A 43 -5.53 24.26 -21.06
C GLU A 43 -4.95 22.95 -20.55
N THR A 44 -5.13 22.70 -19.25
CA THR A 44 -4.66 21.46 -18.60
C THR A 44 -5.41 20.24 -19.09
N PHE A 45 -6.68 20.38 -19.48
CA PHE A 45 -7.61 19.30 -19.81
C PHE A 45 -7.77 18.29 -18.65
N GLU A 46 -7.64 18.78 -17.42
CA GLU A 46 -7.82 17.97 -16.22
C GLU A 46 -9.31 17.68 -15.99
N ARG A 47 -9.64 16.45 -15.66
CA ARG A 47 -11.02 16.00 -15.43
C ARG A 47 -11.30 15.61 -13.98
N GLU A 48 -10.26 15.46 -13.18
CA GLU A 48 -10.33 15.01 -11.78
C GLU A 48 -9.28 15.71 -10.94
N ARG A 49 -9.64 16.10 -9.73
CA ARG A 49 -8.69 16.75 -8.79
C ARG A 49 -7.48 15.83 -8.53
N LYS A 50 -6.27 16.39 -8.50
CA LYS A 50 -4.96 15.72 -8.30
C LYS A 50 -4.46 14.85 -9.46
N ARG A 51 -5.11 14.83 -10.59
CA ARG A 51 -4.62 14.07 -11.73
C ARG A 51 -3.31 14.63 -12.30
N LEU A 52 -3.13 15.94 -12.22
CA LEU A 52 -1.90 16.63 -12.66
C LEU A 52 -0.67 16.20 -11.86
N GLU A 53 -0.77 16.13 -10.52
CA GLU A 53 0.34 15.67 -9.67
C GLU A 53 0.77 14.23 -10.01
N THR A 54 -0.21 13.37 -10.29
CA THR A 54 0.04 12.00 -10.72
C THR A 54 0.75 11.96 -12.08
N ALA A 55 0.36 12.83 -13.01
CA ALA A 55 0.99 12.94 -14.33
C ALA A 55 2.44 13.44 -14.26
N LEU A 56 2.72 14.41 -13.38
CA LEU A 56 4.06 14.94 -13.17
C LEU A 56 4.99 13.92 -12.49
N ASN A 57 4.43 13.03 -11.66
CA ASN A 57 5.17 12.01 -10.89
C ASN A 57 6.41 12.61 -10.17
N SER A 58 6.28 13.82 -9.66
CA SER A 58 7.35 14.60 -9.05
C SER A 58 7.10 14.77 -7.55
N ARG A 59 8.17 14.62 -6.75
CA ARG A 59 8.15 14.89 -5.31
C ARG A 59 8.43 16.33 -4.95
N MET A 60 8.87 17.14 -5.93
CA MET A 60 9.25 18.53 -5.71
C MET A 60 8.13 19.50 -6.09
N PHE A 61 7.25 19.07 -6.98
CA PHE A 61 6.20 19.92 -7.50
C PHE A 61 4.83 19.41 -7.06
N LYS A 62 4.05 20.35 -6.53
CA LYS A 62 2.63 20.19 -6.18
C LYS A 62 1.80 21.04 -7.11
N SER A 63 0.47 20.84 -7.11
CA SER A 63 -0.43 21.60 -7.95
C SER A 63 -1.72 22.00 -7.24
N ILE A 64 -2.19 23.20 -7.56
CA ILE A 64 -3.55 23.69 -7.31
C ILE A 64 -4.18 23.85 -8.67
N SER A 65 -5.36 23.25 -8.92
CA SER A 65 -5.94 23.22 -10.27
C SER A 65 -7.45 23.43 -10.27
N TYR A 66 -7.92 24.13 -11.29
CA TYR A 66 -9.32 24.20 -11.70
C TYR A 66 -9.57 23.25 -12.86
N TYR A 67 -10.66 22.47 -12.78
CA TYR A 67 -11.11 21.57 -13.84
C TYR A 67 -12.61 21.73 -14.08
N ARG A 68 -13.02 21.54 -15.34
CA ARG A 68 -14.42 21.65 -15.75
C ARG A 68 -15.26 20.49 -15.20
N LYS A 69 -16.25 20.81 -14.37
CA LYS A 69 -17.19 19.82 -13.79
C LYS A 69 -18.16 19.23 -14.83
N ASN A 70 -18.50 19.98 -15.87
CA ASN A 70 -19.46 19.61 -16.92
C ASN A 70 -18.93 18.67 -18.01
N ARG A 71 -17.71 18.13 -17.85
CA ARG A 71 -17.02 17.23 -18.81
C ARG A 71 -16.83 17.77 -20.23
N ALA A 72 -17.04 19.07 -20.48
CA ALA A 72 -16.77 19.68 -21.77
C ALA A 72 -15.28 19.50 -22.14
N PRO A 73 -14.96 19.18 -23.42
CA PRO A 73 -13.58 18.98 -23.83
C PRO A 73 -12.79 20.29 -23.77
N GLY A 74 -11.55 20.23 -23.35
CA GLY A 74 -10.64 21.39 -23.29
C GLY A 74 -10.71 22.18 -22.00
N GLY A 75 -9.94 23.27 -21.91
CA GLY A 75 -9.89 24.20 -20.78
C GLY A 75 -9.16 23.68 -19.55
N GLY A 76 -9.41 24.36 -18.42
CA GLY A 76 -8.74 24.13 -17.16
C GLY A 76 -7.43 24.94 -17.00
N CYS A 77 -7.14 25.34 -15.77
CA CYS A 77 -5.88 26.01 -15.42
C CYS A 77 -5.29 25.44 -14.13
N ALA A 78 -3.98 25.64 -13.94
CA ALA A 78 -3.30 25.14 -12.76
C ALA A 78 -2.12 26.03 -12.36
N ILE A 79 -1.81 26.03 -11.06
CA ILE A 79 -0.58 26.57 -10.48
C ILE A 79 0.22 25.38 -9.97
N VAL A 80 1.36 25.10 -10.59
CA VAL A 80 2.33 24.09 -10.16
C VAL A 80 3.45 24.80 -9.42
N TYR A 81 3.82 24.32 -8.23
CA TYR A 81 4.78 25.00 -7.36
C TYR A 81 5.79 24.06 -6.73
N ASN A 82 6.95 24.61 -6.39
CA ASN A 82 8.03 23.91 -5.70
C ASN A 82 7.83 24.00 -4.18
N GLU A 83 7.34 22.91 -3.57
CA GLU A 83 7.05 22.88 -2.13
C GLU A 83 8.27 23.01 -1.21
N ASN A 84 9.50 22.92 -1.75
CA ASN A 84 10.70 23.00 -0.91
C ASN A 84 11.10 24.44 -0.55
N ARG A 85 10.70 25.46 -1.34
CA ARG A 85 11.12 26.86 -1.18
C ARG A 85 10.02 27.77 -0.65
N TYR A 86 8.78 27.48 -0.99
CA TYR A 86 7.64 28.33 -0.66
C TYR A 86 6.57 27.55 0.09
N ILE A 87 5.89 28.26 0.98
CA ILE A 87 4.61 27.85 1.54
C ILE A 87 3.56 28.37 0.57
N VAL A 88 2.73 27.47 0.02
CA VAL A 88 1.69 27.83 -0.94
C VAL A 88 0.35 27.38 -0.38
N GLN A 89 -0.51 28.37 -0.15
CA GLN A 89 -1.88 28.16 0.33
C GLN A 89 -2.86 28.31 -0.83
N ASP A 90 -3.75 27.34 -1.01
CA ASP A 90 -4.87 27.43 -1.93
C ASP A 90 -5.83 28.54 -1.43
N LEU A 91 -6.11 29.49 -2.31
CA LEU A 91 -7.10 30.52 -2.06
C LEU A 91 -8.37 30.11 -2.79
N GLU A 92 -9.32 29.53 -2.08
CA GLU A 92 -10.63 29.17 -2.62
C GLU A 92 -11.44 30.44 -2.90
N ILE A 93 -11.15 31.12 -4.02
CA ILE A 93 -11.87 32.32 -4.47
C ILE A 93 -13.18 31.89 -5.16
N PRO A 94 -14.33 32.31 -4.65
CA PRO A 94 -15.61 32.05 -5.32
C PRO A 94 -15.64 32.67 -6.72
N ALA A 95 -16.00 31.88 -7.72
CA ALA A 95 -16.17 32.34 -9.10
C ALA A 95 -17.35 31.64 -9.76
N PRO A 96 -18.03 32.30 -10.72
CA PRO A 96 -18.98 31.65 -11.62
C PRO A 96 -18.35 30.42 -12.32
N VAL A 97 -19.13 29.41 -12.61
CA VAL A 97 -18.66 28.12 -13.21
C VAL A 97 -18.00 28.33 -14.58
N GLU A 98 -18.35 29.43 -15.25
CA GLU A 98 -17.85 29.81 -16.56
C GLU A 98 -16.45 30.46 -16.53
N ILE A 99 -15.99 30.94 -15.39
CA ILE A 99 -14.67 31.56 -15.19
C ILE A 99 -13.66 30.53 -14.75
N GLU A 100 -12.73 30.19 -15.63
CA GLU A 100 -11.69 29.21 -15.39
C GLU A 100 -10.47 29.87 -14.71
N ASN A 101 -10.38 29.70 -13.41
CA ASN A 101 -9.31 30.32 -12.62
C ASN A 101 -8.88 29.44 -11.43
N THR A 102 -7.68 29.72 -10.92
CA THR A 102 -7.21 29.19 -9.64
C THR A 102 -6.24 30.18 -9.00
N TRP A 103 -6.28 30.31 -7.67
CA TRP A 103 -5.48 31.27 -6.92
C TRP A 103 -4.70 30.61 -5.80
N ALA A 104 -3.50 31.12 -5.56
CA ALA A 104 -2.64 30.69 -4.45
C ALA A 104 -1.97 31.87 -3.77
N LEU A 105 -1.81 31.80 -2.44
CA LEU A 105 -0.94 32.70 -1.69
C LEU A 105 0.42 32.07 -1.50
N VAL A 106 1.46 32.72 -1.96
CA VAL A 106 2.85 32.24 -1.94
C VAL A 106 3.66 33.03 -0.92
N THR A 107 4.27 32.33 0.02
CA THR A 107 5.11 32.90 1.07
C THR A 107 6.45 32.15 1.12
N PRO A 108 7.61 32.87 1.20
CA PRO A 108 8.91 32.21 1.33
C PRO A 108 9.00 31.44 2.66
N LYS A 109 9.62 30.23 2.64
CA LYS A 109 9.80 29.42 3.87
C LYS A 109 10.84 29.94 4.83
N GLN A 110 11.79 30.74 4.38
CA GLN A 110 12.81 31.37 5.22
C GLN A 110 12.45 32.82 5.48
N ALA A 111 11.93 33.11 6.66
CA ALA A 111 11.68 34.46 7.17
C ALA A 111 12.99 35.03 7.77
N GLY A 112 13.96 35.40 6.94
CA GLY A 112 15.25 35.85 7.49
C GLY A 112 16.05 36.85 6.63
N LEU A 113 15.49 37.39 5.55
CA LEU A 113 16.20 38.30 4.65
C LEU A 113 15.37 39.52 4.30
N SER A 114 15.22 40.40 5.27
CA SER A 114 14.78 41.79 5.11
C SER A 114 15.96 42.70 4.74
N SER A 115 16.67 42.48 3.65
CA SER A 115 17.73 43.34 3.19
C SER A 115 17.70 43.62 1.68
N GLY A 116 16.49 43.59 1.10
CA GLY A 116 16.27 44.07 -0.27
C GLY A 116 15.43 45.38 -0.27
N PRO A 117 15.52 46.20 -1.31
CA PRO A 117 14.83 47.48 -1.37
C PRO A 117 13.30 47.46 -1.42
N MET A 118 12.67 46.27 -1.44
CA MET A 118 11.24 46.02 -1.29
C MET A 118 10.99 44.77 -0.46
N ASN A 119 10.24 44.95 0.64
CA ASN A 119 9.88 43.90 1.59
C ASN A 119 8.67 43.08 1.03
N VAL A 120 8.92 42.16 0.07
CA VAL A 120 7.87 41.31 -0.51
C VAL A 120 7.57 40.15 0.48
N LYS A 121 6.50 40.30 1.27
CA LYS A 121 6.10 39.33 2.29
C LYS A 121 5.28 38.17 1.69
N ARG A 122 4.35 38.51 0.80
CA ARG A 122 3.36 37.58 0.22
C ARG A 122 3.12 37.93 -1.24
N ILE A 123 2.90 36.90 -2.07
CA ILE A 123 2.51 37.07 -3.48
C ILE A 123 1.21 36.27 -3.72
N ALA A 124 0.16 36.98 -4.10
CA ALA A 124 -1.05 36.35 -4.59
C ALA A 124 -0.86 36.00 -6.07
N VAL A 125 -0.93 34.72 -6.39
CA VAL A 125 -0.70 34.18 -7.73
C VAL A 125 -2.01 33.67 -8.30
N GLY A 126 -2.44 34.22 -9.44
CA GLY A 126 -3.64 33.83 -10.16
C GLY A 126 -3.30 33.18 -11.50
N SER A 127 -3.94 32.06 -11.84
CA SER A 127 -3.85 31.41 -13.15
C SER A 127 -5.22 31.39 -13.82
N TYR A 128 -5.29 31.92 -15.06
CA TYR A 128 -6.53 32.05 -15.82
C TYR A 128 -6.44 31.39 -17.19
N TYR A 129 -7.57 30.88 -17.65
CA TYR A 129 -7.78 30.51 -19.05
C TYR A 129 -9.07 31.11 -19.55
N ILE A 130 -8.98 31.98 -20.58
CA ILE A 130 -10.16 32.59 -21.23
C ILE A 130 -10.26 32.01 -22.63
N SER A 131 -11.29 31.19 -22.89
CA SER A 131 -11.53 30.65 -24.25
C SER A 131 -11.74 31.73 -25.28
N PRO A 132 -11.21 31.61 -26.52
CA PRO A 132 -11.46 32.60 -27.59
C PRO A 132 -12.94 32.87 -27.86
N ARG A 133 -13.77 31.83 -27.65
CA ARG A 133 -15.21 31.83 -27.88
C ARG A 133 -16.05 32.14 -26.63
N SER A 134 -15.41 32.47 -25.49
CA SER A 134 -16.11 32.77 -24.23
C SER A 134 -16.99 34.02 -24.41
N ARG A 135 -18.22 33.96 -23.93
CA ARG A 135 -19.15 35.08 -23.82
C ARG A 135 -18.94 35.86 -22.50
N HIS A 136 -18.21 35.28 -21.52
CA HIS A 136 -17.99 35.79 -20.17
C HIS A 136 -16.63 36.50 -20.04
N LYS A 137 -16.16 37.17 -21.07
CA LYS A 137 -14.84 37.84 -21.06
C LYS A 137 -14.84 39.03 -20.11
N GLN A 138 -15.87 39.87 -20.17
CA GLN A 138 -16.00 41.04 -19.29
C GLN A 138 -16.18 40.59 -17.81
N GLU A 139 -17.03 39.64 -17.54
CA GLU A 139 -17.21 39.08 -16.21
C GLU A 139 -15.93 38.51 -15.64
N THR A 140 -15.04 37.96 -16.48
CA THR A 140 -13.71 37.48 -16.04
C THR A 140 -12.83 38.66 -15.63
N ILE A 141 -12.84 39.78 -16.33
CA ILE A 141 -12.12 41.00 -16.00
C ILE A 141 -12.61 41.56 -14.65
N GLU A 142 -13.93 41.67 -14.48
CA GLU A 142 -14.56 42.12 -13.25
C GLU A 142 -14.20 41.18 -12.07
N HIS A 143 -14.23 39.86 -12.25
CA HIS A 143 -13.82 38.89 -11.25
C HIS A 143 -12.35 39.08 -10.86
N ILE A 144 -11.44 39.40 -11.78
CA ILE A 144 -10.04 39.67 -11.47
C ILE A 144 -9.94 40.93 -10.61
N ILE A 145 -10.65 42.02 -10.97
CA ILE A 145 -10.67 43.26 -10.23
C ILE A 145 -11.18 43.07 -8.80
N ASP A 146 -12.33 42.38 -8.64
CA ASP A 146 -12.92 42.08 -7.34
C ASP A 146 -12.03 41.19 -6.47
N THR A 147 -11.35 40.21 -7.06
CA THR A 147 -10.41 39.33 -6.37
C THR A 147 -9.22 40.13 -5.85
N ILE A 148 -8.62 41.01 -6.66
CA ILE A 148 -7.52 41.86 -6.24
C ILE A 148 -7.96 42.78 -5.10
N HIS A 149 -9.15 43.40 -5.20
CA HIS A 149 -9.71 44.25 -4.17
C HIS A 149 -9.88 43.50 -2.84
N THR A 150 -10.51 42.33 -2.91
CA THR A 150 -10.75 41.45 -1.75
C THR A 150 -9.45 41.00 -1.08
N LEU A 151 -8.45 40.60 -1.85
CA LEU A 151 -7.18 40.13 -1.33
C LEU A 151 -6.35 41.30 -0.74
N ARG A 152 -6.39 42.50 -1.32
CA ARG A 152 -5.76 43.70 -0.72
C ARG A 152 -6.40 44.04 0.61
N ALA A 153 -7.70 44.06 0.69
CA ALA A 153 -8.41 44.29 1.95
C ALA A 153 -8.11 43.22 3.02
N LYS A 154 -8.05 41.95 2.63
CA LYS A 154 -7.78 40.83 3.53
C LYS A 154 -6.37 40.85 4.12
N TYR A 155 -5.38 41.35 3.37
CA TYR A 155 -3.96 41.32 3.77
C TYR A 155 -3.38 42.69 3.99
N ASP A 156 -4.19 43.68 4.35
CA ASP A 156 -3.82 45.06 4.70
C ASP A 156 -2.88 45.70 3.66
N ASN A 157 -3.11 45.49 2.38
CA ASN A 157 -2.24 45.90 1.26
C ASN A 157 -0.79 45.37 1.31
N GLU A 158 -0.48 44.39 2.18
CA GLU A 158 0.84 43.75 2.25
C GLU A 158 0.92 42.51 1.33
N VAL A 159 0.26 42.52 0.19
CA VAL A 159 0.25 41.46 -0.80
C VAL A 159 0.59 42.02 -2.18
N ASN A 160 1.55 41.40 -2.85
CA ASN A 160 1.87 41.62 -4.25
C ASN A 160 1.14 40.64 -5.17
N PHE A 161 1.01 40.97 -6.44
CA PHE A 161 0.25 40.18 -7.38
C PHE A 161 1.10 39.67 -8.55
N CYS A 162 0.83 38.42 -8.97
CA CYS A 162 1.32 37.86 -10.22
C CYS A 162 0.18 37.05 -10.84
N ILE A 163 -0.52 37.65 -11.80
CA ILE A 163 -1.70 37.05 -12.45
C ILE A 163 -1.32 36.72 -13.89
N GLY A 164 -1.43 35.48 -14.31
CA GLY A 164 -1.05 35.06 -15.64
C GLY A 164 -1.94 33.97 -16.22
N GLY A 165 -1.86 33.81 -17.52
CA GLY A 165 -2.63 32.79 -18.24
C GLY A 165 -2.74 33.08 -19.73
N ASP A 166 -3.59 32.31 -20.41
CA ASP A 166 -3.96 32.55 -21.80
C ASP A 166 -5.27 33.34 -21.84
N PHE A 167 -5.14 34.64 -22.16
CA PHE A 167 -6.25 35.58 -22.21
C PHE A 167 -6.86 35.71 -23.64
N ASN A 168 -6.28 35.07 -24.64
CA ASN A 168 -6.81 35.02 -26.01
C ASN A 168 -7.27 36.39 -26.59
N ARG A 169 -6.43 37.44 -26.44
CA ARG A 169 -6.70 38.84 -26.90
C ARG A 169 -7.87 39.52 -26.20
N VAL A 170 -8.16 39.16 -24.98
CA VAL A 170 -9.11 39.93 -24.16
C VAL A 170 -8.48 41.29 -23.82
N ASP A 171 -9.24 42.35 -23.88
CA ASP A 171 -8.83 43.69 -23.42
C ASP A 171 -8.71 43.65 -21.89
N ILE A 172 -7.59 44.16 -21.38
CA ILE A 172 -7.25 44.21 -19.98
C ILE A 172 -7.13 45.67 -19.44
N SER A 173 -7.51 46.65 -20.26
CA SER A 173 -7.42 48.07 -19.91
C SER A 173 -8.10 48.37 -18.57
N ASP A 174 -9.32 47.86 -18.37
CA ASP A 174 -10.07 48.04 -17.13
C ASP A 174 -9.28 47.60 -15.86
N ILE A 175 -8.51 46.51 -15.95
CA ILE A 175 -7.67 46.05 -14.83
C ILE A 175 -6.51 47.04 -14.58
N LEU A 176 -5.86 47.52 -15.65
CA LEU A 176 -4.73 48.41 -15.59
C LEU A 176 -5.16 49.81 -15.11
N ASP A 177 -6.33 50.26 -15.54
CA ASP A 177 -6.93 51.55 -15.14
C ASP A 177 -7.35 51.52 -13.66
N CYS A 178 -7.91 50.43 -13.19
CA CYS A 178 -8.26 50.27 -11.77
C CYS A 178 -7.03 50.15 -10.86
N TYR A 179 -5.94 49.55 -11.37
CA TYR A 179 -4.74 49.30 -10.59
C TYR A 179 -3.47 49.72 -11.33
N GLY A 180 -3.14 51.02 -11.34
CA GLY A 180 -1.98 51.60 -12.00
C GLY A 180 -0.61 51.03 -11.55
N SER A 181 -0.57 50.27 -10.46
CA SER A 181 0.62 49.53 -10.03
C SER A 181 0.86 48.22 -10.78
N LEU A 182 -0.16 47.66 -11.44
CA LEU A 182 -0.04 46.43 -12.21
C LEU A 182 0.46 46.76 -13.62
N HIS A 183 1.38 45.96 -14.13
CA HIS A 183 1.96 46.11 -15.46
C HIS A 183 1.88 44.75 -16.21
N GLN A 184 1.45 44.81 -17.45
CA GLN A 184 1.54 43.66 -18.36
C GLN A 184 2.97 43.60 -18.92
N ILE A 185 3.69 42.49 -18.71
CA ILE A 185 5.13 42.42 -18.93
C ILE A 185 5.55 41.60 -20.15
N ILE A 186 4.65 40.75 -20.72
CA ILE A 186 4.99 39.92 -21.87
C ILE A 186 4.86 40.69 -23.16
N SER A 187 6.00 41.11 -23.74
CA SER A 187 6.12 41.79 -25.03
C SER A 187 6.55 40.88 -26.20
N VAL A 188 6.82 39.60 -25.91
CA VAL A 188 7.30 38.62 -26.90
C VAL A 188 6.16 37.77 -27.46
N PRO A 189 6.15 37.42 -28.76
CA PRO A 189 5.13 36.55 -29.31
C PRO A 189 5.09 35.20 -28.65
N THR A 190 3.93 34.79 -28.14
CA THR A 190 3.72 33.51 -27.48
C THR A 190 3.13 32.45 -28.40
N ARG A 191 2.35 32.87 -29.43
CA ARG A 191 1.81 31.97 -30.45
C ARG A 191 1.96 32.59 -31.84
N LYS A 192 2.76 31.98 -32.72
CA LYS A 192 3.13 32.55 -34.03
C LYS A 192 3.62 34.00 -33.89
N SER A 193 2.92 34.99 -34.40
CA SER A 193 3.21 36.43 -34.26
C SER A 193 2.39 37.12 -33.14
N ALA A 194 1.46 36.41 -32.49
CA ALA A 194 0.55 36.98 -31.48
C ALA A 194 1.06 36.71 -30.05
N THR A 195 0.79 37.66 -29.16
CA THR A 195 0.94 37.49 -27.70
C THR A 195 -0.45 37.23 -27.15
N LEU A 196 -0.70 35.99 -26.73
CA LEU A 196 -1.98 35.50 -26.17
C LEU A 196 -1.89 35.28 -24.68
N GLU A 197 -0.71 34.87 -24.20
CA GLU A 197 -0.40 34.74 -22.81
C GLU A 197 0.04 36.09 -22.26
N ILE A 198 -0.46 36.45 -21.07
CA ILE A 198 -0.08 37.66 -20.36
C ILE A 198 0.34 37.36 -18.94
N ILE A 199 1.12 38.25 -18.35
CA ILE A 199 1.40 38.34 -16.91
C ILE A 199 1.17 39.76 -16.47
N LEU A 200 0.27 39.98 -15.51
CA LEU A 200 0.04 41.22 -14.79
C LEU A 200 0.71 41.13 -13.42
N THR A 201 1.59 42.10 -13.13
CA THR A 201 2.31 42.11 -11.85
C THR A 201 2.71 43.52 -11.43
N ASP A 202 2.69 43.76 -10.14
CA ASP A 202 3.28 44.96 -9.48
C ASP A 202 4.77 44.76 -9.13
N LEU A 203 5.33 43.57 -9.43
CA LEU A 203 6.75 43.26 -9.18
C LEU A 203 7.65 43.41 -10.42
N HIS A 204 7.16 44.07 -11.49
CA HIS A 204 7.83 44.12 -12.81
C HIS A 204 9.26 44.69 -12.72
N THR A 205 9.53 45.66 -11.85
CA THR A 205 10.85 46.28 -11.70
C THR A 205 11.91 45.34 -11.12
N LEU A 206 11.49 44.28 -10.43
CA LEU A 206 12.36 43.29 -9.76
C LEU A 206 12.73 42.11 -10.66
N TYR A 207 12.17 42.02 -11.87
CA TYR A 207 12.35 40.92 -12.78
C TYR A 207 13.01 41.35 -14.09
N HIS A 208 13.68 40.38 -14.74
CA HIS A 208 14.16 40.56 -16.12
C HIS A 208 13.01 40.52 -17.12
N PRO A 209 13.15 41.13 -18.31
CA PRO A 209 12.17 40.92 -19.38
C PRO A 209 11.94 39.46 -19.67
N PRO A 210 10.67 39.05 -19.86
CA PRO A 210 10.34 37.63 -20.14
C PRO A 210 11.03 37.09 -21.39
N THR A 211 11.42 35.83 -21.32
CA THR A 211 12.01 35.08 -22.44
C THR A 211 11.15 33.89 -22.79
N THR A 212 11.28 33.34 -24.02
CA THR A 212 10.49 32.21 -24.47
C THR A 212 11.32 30.96 -24.73
N LEU A 213 10.73 29.79 -24.38
CA LEU A 213 11.23 28.47 -24.72
C LEU A 213 10.31 27.78 -25.75
N PRO A 214 10.75 26.69 -26.38
CA PRO A 214 9.91 25.93 -27.31
C PRO A 214 8.58 25.47 -26.67
N PRO A 215 7.52 25.35 -27.49
CA PRO A 215 6.25 24.76 -27.06
C PRO A 215 6.44 23.36 -26.49
N LEU A 216 5.55 22.96 -25.57
CA LEU A 216 5.48 21.57 -25.11
C LEU A 216 5.13 20.63 -26.26
N GLN A 217 5.87 19.55 -26.36
CA GLN A 217 5.65 18.52 -27.37
C GLN A 217 4.91 17.35 -26.78
N VAL A 218 4.12 16.68 -27.60
CA VAL A 218 3.46 15.42 -27.25
C VAL A 218 4.54 14.40 -26.89
N ASP A 219 4.35 13.66 -25.80
CA ASP A 219 5.17 12.50 -25.49
C ASP A 219 4.96 11.47 -26.61
N GLU A 220 6.04 10.86 -27.07
CA GLU A 220 6.01 10.00 -28.27
C GLU A 220 5.17 8.74 -28.13
N ASP A 221 4.86 8.38 -26.90
CA ASP A 221 4.00 7.28 -26.51
C ASP A 221 2.53 7.66 -26.40
N LYS A 222 2.15 8.87 -26.84
CA LYS A 222 0.79 9.36 -26.70
C LYS A 222 0.29 10.06 -27.97
N ASP A 223 -0.98 9.86 -28.25
CA ASP A 223 -1.66 10.56 -29.32
C ASP A 223 -1.96 12.02 -28.95
N GLY A 224 -1.96 12.89 -29.95
CA GLY A 224 -2.31 14.29 -29.77
C GLY A 224 -1.44 15.23 -30.59
N GLN A 225 -1.67 16.52 -30.38
CA GLN A 225 -0.93 17.58 -31.06
C GLN A 225 0.05 18.26 -30.10
N ASP A 226 1.22 18.65 -30.60
CA ASP A 226 2.15 19.53 -29.90
C ASP A 226 1.39 20.82 -29.51
N SER A 227 1.77 21.45 -28.38
CA SER A 227 1.32 22.82 -28.12
C SER A 227 1.90 23.73 -29.21
N ASP A 228 1.10 24.67 -29.69
CA ASP A 228 1.55 25.73 -30.61
C ASP A 228 1.90 27.03 -29.89
N HIS A 229 1.77 27.05 -28.54
CA HIS A 229 2.14 28.12 -27.66
C HIS A 229 3.56 27.97 -27.12
N ASN A 230 4.37 29.01 -27.19
CA ASN A 230 5.71 29.06 -26.61
C ASN A 230 5.59 29.17 -25.08
N VAL A 231 6.56 28.60 -24.38
CA VAL A 231 6.63 28.70 -22.93
C VAL A 231 7.33 30.00 -22.54
N VAL A 232 6.77 30.76 -21.62
CA VAL A 232 7.34 32.02 -21.14
C VAL A 232 8.06 31.80 -19.81
N VAL A 233 9.27 32.36 -19.70
CA VAL A 233 10.08 32.33 -18.47
C VAL A 233 10.22 33.77 -17.95
N PHE A 234 9.94 33.95 -16.67
CA PHE A 234 9.98 35.24 -15.99
C PHE A 234 10.86 35.09 -14.76
N ALA A 235 12.10 35.65 -14.84
CA ALA A 235 13.17 35.45 -13.85
C ALA A 235 13.49 36.70 -13.06
N PRO A 236 13.68 36.64 -11.72
CA PRO A 236 14.07 37.77 -10.90
C PRO A 236 15.46 38.28 -11.21
N LYS A 237 15.70 39.63 -11.11
CA LYS A 237 16.98 40.27 -11.45
C LYS A 237 18.15 39.86 -10.58
N ASN A 238 17.91 39.57 -9.28
CA ASN A 238 18.95 39.15 -8.33
C ASN A 238 19.20 37.65 -8.33
N ASN A 239 19.08 37.03 -9.48
CA ASN A 239 19.32 35.62 -9.64
C ASN A 239 20.79 35.38 -10.00
N ALA A 240 21.66 35.23 -9.00
CA ALA A 240 22.99 34.67 -9.21
C ALA A 240 22.81 33.23 -9.69
N GLN A 241 23.06 33.01 -10.99
CA GLN A 241 22.98 31.73 -11.71
C GLN A 241 22.20 30.62 -11.00
N TYR A 242 20.92 30.53 -11.28
CA TYR A 242 20.04 29.53 -10.76
C TYR A 242 20.48 28.14 -11.22
N LYS A 243 21.48 27.58 -10.57
CA LYS A 243 21.70 26.14 -10.62
C LYS A 243 20.70 25.53 -9.67
N LEU A 244 19.70 24.88 -10.24
CA LEU A 244 18.83 24.01 -9.47
C LEU A 244 19.71 23.22 -8.49
N GLN A 245 19.62 23.51 -7.20
CA GLN A 245 20.08 22.57 -6.18
C GLN A 245 19.10 21.39 -6.20
N THR A 246 19.17 20.59 -7.25
CA THR A 246 18.50 19.30 -7.25
C THR A 246 19.07 18.56 -6.06
N LYS A 247 18.27 18.41 -4.99
CA LYS A 247 18.61 17.49 -3.90
C LYS A 247 19.02 16.18 -4.56
N LYS A 248 20.33 15.94 -4.61
CA LYS A 248 20.87 14.71 -5.18
C LYS A 248 20.56 13.62 -4.16
N LYS A 249 19.80 12.64 -4.56
CA LYS A 249 19.62 11.44 -3.73
C LYS A 249 20.97 10.72 -3.72
N ILE A 250 21.52 10.56 -2.53
CA ILE A 250 22.65 9.68 -2.31
C ILE A 250 22.13 8.24 -2.42
N VAL A 251 22.61 7.52 -3.42
CA VAL A 251 22.32 6.10 -3.58
C VAL A 251 23.58 5.34 -3.19
N LYS A 252 23.51 4.61 -2.09
CA LYS A 252 24.53 3.67 -1.68
C LYS A 252 24.28 2.36 -2.41
N SER A 253 25.31 1.80 -3.01
CA SER A 253 25.27 0.49 -3.67
C SER A 253 26.50 -0.30 -3.30
N ARG A 254 26.37 -1.62 -3.21
CA ARG A 254 27.46 -2.53 -2.91
C ARG A 254 27.57 -3.52 -4.06
N PRO A 255 28.48 -3.29 -5.03
CA PRO A 255 28.72 -4.24 -6.13
C PRO A 255 29.28 -5.57 -5.59
N LEU A 256 28.83 -6.67 -6.14
CA LEU A 256 29.25 -8.02 -5.77
C LEU A 256 29.88 -8.73 -6.98
N PRO A 257 31.16 -8.43 -7.37
CA PRO A 257 31.80 -9.10 -8.48
C PRO A 257 32.18 -10.54 -8.08
N GLU A 258 32.05 -11.48 -9.03
CA GLU A 258 32.31 -12.92 -8.85
C GLU A 258 33.67 -13.22 -8.23
N SER A 259 34.72 -12.52 -8.73
CA SER A 259 36.10 -12.72 -8.23
C SER A 259 36.25 -12.38 -6.74
N GLN A 260 35.49 -11.48 -6.21
CA GLN A 260 35.50 -11.12 -4.78
C GLN A 260 34.60 -12.04 -3.95
N ILE A 261 33.51 -12.55 -4.56
CA ILE A 261 32.65 -13.55 -3.90
C ILE A 261 33.46 -14.81 -3.61
N PHE A 262 34.24 -15.30 -4.58
CA PHE A 262 35.13 -16.46 -4.40
C PHE A 262 36.12 -16.25 -3.23
N LYS A 263 36.72 -15.06 -3.13
CA LYS A 263 37.66 -14.76 -2.03
C LYS A 263 36.96 -14.73 -0.66
N PHE A 264 35.74 -14.14 -0.61
CA PHE A 264 34.95 -14.11 0.61
C PHE A 264 34.53 -15.51 1.03
N GLU A 265 34.10 -16.35 0.09
CA GLU A 265 33.77 -17.75 0.31
C GLU A 265 34.96 -18.57 0.85
N HIS A 266 36.14 -18.38 0.26
CA HIS A 266 37.38 -19.04 0.69
C HIS A 266 37.78 -18.65 2.12
N GLU A 267 37.65 -17.37 2.49
CA GLU A 267 37.91 -16.91 3.89
C GLU A 267 36.93 -17.55 4.86
N LEU A 268 35.65 -17.65 4.49
CA LEU A 268 34.59 -18.22 5.32
C LEU A 268 34.79 -19.74 5.51
N ALA A 269 35.20 -20.45 4.44
CA ALA A 269 35.41 -21.90 4.43
C ALA A 269 36.61 -22.33 5.28
N ASN A 270 37.69 -21.53 5.31
CA ASN A 270 38.92 -21.85 6.02
C ASN A 270 39.01 -21.26 7.43
N TYR A 271 37.95 -20.60 7.89
CA TYR A 271 37.97 -20.01 9.24
C TYR A 271 37.73 -21.09 10.30
N PRO A 272 38.55 -21.18 11.36
CA PRO A 272 38.48 -22.24 12.37
C PRO A 272 37.35 -21.96 13.37
N TRP A 273 36.09 -22.11 12.95
CA TRP A 273 34.91 -21.76 13.75
C TRP A 273 34.85 -22.50 15.10
N ASP A 274 35.17 -23.79 15.13
CA ASP A 274 35.06 -24.61 16.34
C ASP A 274 36.05 -24.15 17.41
N GLU A 275 37.32 -23.92 17.04
CA GLU A 275 38.32 -23.38 17.96
C GLU A 275 37.95 -21.97 18.46
N VAL A 276 37.42 -21.13 17.57
CA VAL A 276 37.04 -19.75 17.92
C VAL A 276 35.80 -19.71 18.81
N PHE A 277 34.91 -20.68 18.70
CA PHE A 277 33.70 -20.75 19.51
C PHE A 277 33.90 -21.51 20.84
N GLU A 278 35.01 -22.22 20.98
CA GLU A 278 35.36 -22.92 22.20
C GLU A 278 35.38 -21.93 23.39
N ASN A 279 34.81 -22.34 24.51
CA ASN A 279 34.71 -21.58 25.74
C ASN A 279 33.99 -20.21 25.67
N LYS A 280 33.33 -19.86 24.55
CA LYS A 280 32.53 -18.65 24.43
C LYS A 280 31.06 -18.88 24.80
N SER A 281 30.46 -17.85 25.38
CA SER A 281 29.01 -17.80 25.56
C SER A 281 28.29 -17.70 24.22
N VAL A 282 27.00 -18.00 24.21
CA VAL A 282 26.15 -17.91 23.02
C VAL A 282 26.15 -16.49 22.40
N ASP A 283 26.16 -15.47 23.26
CA ASP A 283 26.21 -14.07 22.83
C ASP A 283 27.55 -13.73 22.15
N GLU A 284 28.65 -14.14 22.73
CA GLU A 284 30.00 -13.94 22.16
C GLU A 284 30.20 -14.70 20.85
N GLN A 285 29.65 -15.90 20.71
CA GLN A 285 29.67 -16.66 19.45
C GLN A 285 28.90 -15.92 18.36
N ALA A 286 27.69 -15.44 18.64
CA ALA A 286 26.86 -14.69 17.70
C ALA A 286 27.52 -13.35 17.32
N GLU A 287 28.08 -12.61 18.28
CA GLU A 287 28.81 -11.35 18.01
C GLU A 287 30.06 -11.58 17.15
N HIS A 288 30.84 -12.62 17.48
CA HIS A 288 32.01 -12.95 16.69
C HIS A 288 31.67 -13.32 15.26
N PHE A 289 30.65 -14.14 15.07
CA PHE A 289 30.13 -14.51 13.76
C PHE A 289 29.70 -13.28 12.93
N HIS A 290 28.92 -12.38 13.51
CA HIS A 290 28.51 -11.16 12.82
C HIS A 290 29.66 -10.21 12.51
N ASN A 291 30.61 -10.06 13.43
CA ASN A 291 31.79 -9.21 13.24
C ASN A 291 32.69 -9.75 12.13
N PHE A 292 32.91 -11.06 12.09
CA PHE A 292 33.63 -11.70 11.00
C PHE A 292 32.99 -11.42 9.63
N LEU A 293 31.69 -11.65 9.53
CA LEU A 293 30.97 -11.42 8.28
C LEU A 293 31.01 -9.95 7.83
N ARG A 294 30.82 -9.02 8.78
CA ARG A 294 30.85 -7.57 8.50
C ARG A 294 32.23 -7.09 8.08
N ASN A 295 33.28 -7.51 8.78
CA ASN A 295 34.66 -7.11 8.45
C ASN A 295 35.04 -7.59 7.04
N ASN A 296 34.71 -8.83 6.71
CA ASN A 296 34.97 -9.38 5.37
C ASN A 296 34.07 -8.76 4.30
N LEU A 297 32.81 -8.38 4.63
CA LEU A 297 31.94 -7.64 3.73
C LEU A 297 32.53 -6.27 3.37
N GLU A 298 33.05 -5.51 4.32
CA GLU A 298 33.71 -4.22 4.07
C GLU A 298 35.04 -4.38 3.30
N LYS A 299 35.83 -5.43 3.62
CA LYS A 299 37.10 -5.76 2.96
C LYS A 299 36.92 -6.05 1.48
N TYR A 300 35.95 -6.90 1.11
CA TYR A 300 35.78 -7.38 -0.27
C TYR A 300 34.73 -6.59 -1.08
N PHE A 301 33.75 -5.97 -0.42
CA PHE A 301 32.62 -5.30 -1.07
C PHE A 301 32.33 -3.92 -0.45
N PRO A 302 33.25 -2.95 -0.58
CA PRO A 302 33.02 -1.61 -0.02
C PRO A 302 31.82 -0.91 -0.64
N GLU A 303 31.11 -0.08 0.16
CA GLU A 303 29.99 0.70 -0.34
C GLU A 303 30.43 1.77 -1.35
N LYS A 304 29.75 1.82 -2.48
CA LYS A 304 29.90 2.89 -3.49
C LYS A 304 28.75 3.90 -3.34
N ILE A 305 29.13 5.16 -3.19
CA ILE A 305 28.19 6.28 -3.09
C ILE A 305 28.02 6.92 -4.46
N THR A 306 26.79 6.90 -4.99
CA THR A 306 26.45 7.54 -6.26
C THR A 306 25.42 8.65 -6.02
N LYS A 307 25.68 9.86 -6.51
CA LYS A 307 24.77 11.01 -6.42
C LYS A 307 23.86 11.03 -7.65
N MET A 308 22.55 10.75 -7.47
CA MET A 308 21.54 10.79 -8.55
C MET A 308 20.57 11.95 -8.32
N SER A 309 20.14 12.60 -9.41
CA SER A 309 19.06 13.59 -9.32
C SER A 309 17.73 12.92 -8.99
N ILE A 310 16.94 13.48 -8.09
CA ILE A 310 15.59 12.99 -7.71
C ILE A 310 14.64 13.02 -8.92
N LEU A 311 14.85 13.95 -9.84
CA LEU A 311 14.01 14.16 -11.03
C LEU A 311 14.36 13.26 -12.22
N ASP A 312 15.48 12.53 -12.14
CA ASP A 312 15.89 11.67 -13.24
C ASP A 312 14.99 10.43 -13.32
N LYS A 313 14.28 10.30 -14.44
CA LYS A 313 13.58 9.04 -14.76
C LYS A 313 14.63 7.97 -15.08
N LYS A 314 14.38 6.72 -14.66
CA LYS A 314 15.34 5.62 -14.79
C LYS A 314 15.81 5.36 -16.23
N TRP A 315 14.98 5.68 -17.23
CA TRP A 315 15.31 5.55 -18.65
C TRP A 315 16.04 6.76 -19.25
N MET A 316 16.20 7.86 -18.51
CA MET A 316 16.80 9.09 -18.99
C MET A 316 18.32 8.97 -19.05
N SER A 317 18.85 8.63 -20.24
CA SER A 317 20.30 8.51 -20.46
C SER A 317 21.02 9.88 -20.56
N PRO A 318 22.32 9.96 -20.23
CA PRO A 318 23.11 11.17 -20.42
C PRO A 318 23.09 11.69 -21.87
N GLN A 319 23.09 10.78 -22.85
CA GLN A 319 23.02 11.12 -24.28
C GLN A 319 21.67 11.79 -24.63
N LEU A 320 20.56 11.29 -24.06
CA LEU A 320 19.25 11.86 -24.28
C LEU A 320 19.13 13.27 -23.68
N LYS A 321 19.70 13.48 -22.49
CA LYS A 321 19.80 14.81 -21.85
C LYS A 321 20.61 15.80 -22.70
N GLN A 322 21.73 15.36 -23.26
CA GLN A 322 22.55 16.17 -24.12
C GLN A 322 21.83 16.56 -25.42
N ALA A 323 21.15 15.61 -26.05
CA ALA A 323 20.36 15.85 -27.26
C ALA A 323 19.20 16.85 -27.00
N HIS A 324 18.51 16.72 -25.85
CA HIS A 324 17.49 17.67 -25.46
C HIS A 324 18.04 19.09 -25.23
N ARG A 325 19.15 19.23 -24.50
CA ARG A 325 19.80 20.53 -24.27
C ARG A 325 20.29 21.17 -25.56
N ALA A 326 20.78 20.37 -26.51
CA ALA A 326 21.22 20.86 -27.83
C ALA A 326 20.04 21.43 -28.64
N MET A 327 18.90 20.69 -28.64
CA MET A 327 17.67 21.14 -29.30
C MET A 327 17.16 22.46 -28.68
N GLN A 328 17.12 22.55 -27.35
CA GLN A 328 16.68 23.76 -26.61
C GLN A 328 17.59 24.98 -26.90
N ARG A 329 18.90 24.80 -26.84
CA ARG A 329 19.86 25.86 -27.13
C ARG A 329 19.75 26.42 -28.55
N GLU A 330 19.53 25.54 -29.54
CA GLU A 330 19.32 25.98 -30.92
C GLU A 330 18.00 26.74 -31.08
N PHE A 331 16.95 26.33 -30.40
CA PHE A 331 15.68 27.08 -30.43
C PHE A 331 15.79 28.48 -29.83
N VAL A 332 16.47 28.59 -28.68
CA VAL A 332 16.68 29.92 -28.05
C VAL A 332 17.45 30.87 -28.97
N ARG A 333 18.48 30.34 -29.72
CA ARG A 333 19.33 31.15 -30.61
C ARG A 333 18.64 31.51 -31.92
N HIS A 334 17.97 30.56 -32.54
CA HIS A 334 17.50 30.67 -33.94
C HIS A 334 16.05 30.26 -34.13
N ARG A 335 15.28 30.16 -33.07
CA ARG A 335 13.86 29.73 -33.09
C ARG A 335 13.62 28.43 -33.89
N LYS A 336 12.61 28.38 -34.78
CA LYS A 336 12.24 27.20 -35.58
C LYS A 336 13.15 26.99 -36.82
N SER A 337 14.47 27.17 -36.71
CA SER A 337 15.43 26.97 -37.81
C SER A 337 15.39 25.55 -38.39
N PRO A 338 15.88 25.32 -39.64
CA PRO A 338 16.06 23.98 -40.20
C PRO A 338 16.93 23.09 -39.33
N LYS A 339 17.92 23.64 -38.65
CA LYS A 339 18.80 22.96 -37.70
C LYS A 339 18.05 22.53 -36.44
N HIS A 340 17.16 23.40 -35.90
CA HIS A 340 16.28 23.01 -34.80
C HIS A 340 15.37 21.82 -35.17
N LYS A 341 14.77 21.84 -36.40
CA LYS A 341 13.94 20.71 -36.88
C LYS A 341 14.74 19.41 -36.92
N LYS A 342 16.01 19.45 -37.43
CA LYS A 342 16.90 18.27 -37.44
C LYS A 342 17.22 17.77 -36.02
N LEU A 343 17.55 18.67 -35.09
CA LEU A 343 17.84 18.31 -33.70
C LEU A 343 16.62 17.76 -32.98
N LYS A 344 15.43 18.31 -33.25
CA LYS A 344 14.15 17.77 -32.74
C LYS A 344 13.91 16.34 -33.23
N ALA A 345 14.08 16.07 -34.50
CA ALA A 345 13.95 14.74 -35.09
C ALA A 345 14.96 13.73 -34.48
N LYS A 346 16.23 14.19 -34.31
CA LYS A 346 17.26 13.37 -33.66
C LYS A 346 16.93 13.05 -32.21
N TYR A 347 16.45 14.01 -31.43
CA TYR A 347 16.02 13.81 -30.05
C TYR A 347 14.86 12.81 -29.98
N LYS A 348 13.84 12.98 -30.83
CA LYS A 348 12.69 12.06 -30.90
C LYS A 348 13.14 10.62 -31.18
N LYS A 349 13.94 10.41 -32.21
CA LYS A 349 14.47 9.09 -32.58
C LYS A 349 15.27 8.46 -31.44
N LEU A 350 16.13 9.25 -30.77
CA LEU A 350 16.92 8.76 -29.62
C LEU A 350 16.04 8.43 -28.41
N LYS A 351 15.04 9.27 -28.08
CA LYS A 351 14.08 9.03 -26.99
C LYS A 351 13.35 7.70 -27.21
N ARG A 352 12.80 7.49 -28.41
CA ARG A 352 12.09 6.24 -28.77
C ARG A 352 13.00 5.01 -28.64
N LYS A 353 14.24 5.09 -29.14
CA LYS A 353 15.21 4.01 -29.00
C LYS A 353 15.53 3.70 -27.55
N THR A 354 15.75 4.74 -26.72
CA THR A 354 16.10 4.59 -25.29
C THR A 354 14.93 4.01 -24.49
N LEU A 355 13.70 4.48 -24.76
CA LEU A 355 12.49 3.93 -24.11
C LEU A 355 12.27 2.46 -24.49
N LYS A 356 12.35 2.14 -25.80
CA LYS A 356 12.15 0.76 -26.27
C LYS A 356 13.21 -0.17 -25.66
N ALA A 357 14.47 0.22 -25.62
CA ALA A 357 15.55 -0.57 -25.03
C ALA A 357 15.32 -0.77 -23.51
N PHE A 358 14.94 0.28 -22.78
CA PHE A 358 14.69 0.20 -21.35
C PHE A 358 13.51 -0.74 -21.02
N PHE A 359 12.40 -0.64 -21.75
CA PHE A 359 11.24 -1.50 -21.48
C PHE A 359 11.44 -2.92 -21.99
N SER A 360 12.17 -3.13 -23.11
CA SER A 360 12.52 -4.46 -23.57
C SER A 360 13.41 -5.19 -22.57
N ASP A 361 14.45 -4.53 -22.07
CA ASP A 361 15.32 -5.07 -21.00
C ASP A 361 14.53 -5.34 -19.71
N PHE A 362 13.65 -4.42 -19.34
CA PHE A 362 12.77 -4.58 -18.20
C PHE A 362 11.88 -5.82 -18.30
N VAL A 363 11.21 -6.02 -19.43
CA VAL A 363 10.19 -7.08 -19.55
C VAL A 363 10.84 -8.44 -19.81
N THR A 364 11.90 -8.50 -20.63
CA THR A 364 12.50 -9.77 -21.06
C THR A 364 13.59 -10.27 -20.10
N ASN A 365 14.49 -9.38 -19.69
CA ASN A 365 15.63 -9.79 -18.85
C ASN A 365 15.30 -9.80 -17.36
N LEU A 366 14.64 -8.76 -16.83
CA LEU A 366 14.29 -8.73 -15.41
C LEU A 366 13.27 -9.79 -14.98
N LYS A 367 12.37 -10.22 -15.89
CA LYS A 367 11.43 -11.30 -15.62
C LYS A 367 12.15 -12.61 -15.25
N VAL A 368 13.25 -12.89 -15.94
CA VAL A 368 14.05 -14.11 -15.75
C VAL A 368 15.07 -13.92 -14.63
N THR A 369 15.80 -12.81 -14.64
CA THR A 369 16.93 -12.57 -13.73
C THR A 369 16.52 -12.07 -12.35
N ASP A 370 15.46 -11.23 -12.25
CA ASP A 370 14.94 -10.67 -10.99
C ASP A 370 13.42 -10.46 -11.05
N PRO A 371 12.64 -11.55 -10.90
CA PRO A 371 11.16 -11.47 -10.93
C PRO A 371 10.58 -10.47 -9.92
N GLY A 372 11.24 -10.28 -8.78
CA GLY A 372 10.82 -9.31 -7.76
C GLY A 372 10.90 -7.86 -8.23
N LYS A 373 12.00 -7.48 -8.88
CA LYS A 373 12.15 -6.16 -9.51
C LYS A 373 11.20 -5.97 -10.68
N TRP A 374 11.00 -6.99 -11.50
CA TRP A 374 10.04 -6.96 -12.58
C TRP A 374 8.64 -6.65 -12.08
N TYR A 375 8.20 -7.38 -11.04
CA TYR A 375 6.90 -7.16 -10.41
C TYR A 375 6.74 -5.75 -9.82
N GLU A 376 7.77 -5.24 -9.14
CA GLU A 376 7.78 -3.88 -8.58
C GLU A 376 7.70 -2.79 -9.66
N MET A 377 8.44 -2.96 -10.76
CA MET A 377 8.40 -2.00 -11.86
C MET A 377 7.07 -2.04 -12.62
N ALA A 378 6.49 -3.22 -12.81
CA ALA A 378 5.16 -3.35 -13.40
C ALA A 378 4.09 -2.62 -12.56
N LYS A 379 4.15 -2.74 -11.23
CA LYS A 379 3.30 -1.96 -10.32
C LYS A 379 3.49 -0.45 -10.48
N LYS A 380 4.74 0.03 -10.58
CA LYS A 380 5.04 1.46 -10.77
C LYS A 380 4.52 2.01 -12.10
N ILE A 381 4.58 1.23 -13.17
CA ILE A 381 4.04 1.61 -14.48
C ILE A 381 2.52 1.69 -14.44
N GLY A 382 1.88 0.76 -13.72
CA GLY A 382 0.43 0.71 -13.56
C GLY A 382 -0.17 1.78 -12.64
N ALA A 383 0.66 2.61 -11.98
CA ALA A 383 0.22 3.51 -10.91
C ALA A 383 -0.58 2.78 -9.81
N VAL A 384 -0.32 1.47 -9.63
CA VAL A 384 -0.93 0.65 -8.60
C VAL A 384 -0.16 0.91 -7.30
N ASP A 385 -0.76 1.67 -6.41
CA ASP A 385 -0.32 1.99 -5.04
C ASP A 385 1.20 1.95 -4.82
N THR A 386 1.87 3.03 -5.12
CA THR A 386 3.27 3.21 -4.77
C THR A 386 3.40 3.87 -3.39
N MET A 387 2.81 3.24 -2.36
CA MET A 387 3.12 3.59 -0.97
C MET A 387 4.56 3.22 -0.59
N THR A 388 5.30 2.53 -1.48
CA THR A 388 6.67 2.10 -1.23
C THR A 388 7.68 2.98 -1.96
N GLY A 389 8.26 3.94 -1.26
CA GLY A 389 9.45 4.67 -1.69
C GLY A 389 9.40 6.19 -1.62
N GLY A 390 8.37 6.80 -1.02
CA GLY A 390 8.34 8.20 -0.59
C GLY A 390 8.88 8.39 0.82
N GLU A 391 9.33 9.58 1.16
CA GLU A 391 9.46 9.98 2.56
C GLU A 391 8.08 9.88 3.20
N ILE A 392 7.98 9.17 4.32
CA ILE A 392 6.75 9.10 5.08
C ILE A 392 6.58 10.46 5.75
N LYS A 393 5.47 11.13 5.47
CA LYS A 393 5.10 12.38 6.14
C LYS A 393 3.98 12.08 7.13
N VAL A 394 4.20 12.43 8.38
CA VAL A 394 3.19 12.40 9.44
C VAL A 394 2.94 13.83 9.85
N GLU A 395 1.69 14.28 9.79
CA GLU A 395 1.36 15.71 10.00
C GLU A 395 1.81 16.21 11.36
N SER A 396 1.56 15.45 12.42
CA SER A 396 1.98 15.79 13.79
C SER A 396 3.49 15.89 14.00
N LEU A 397 4.30 15.35 13.06
CA LEU A 397 5.77 15.39 13.11
C LEU A 397 6.37 16.36 12.07
N SER A 398 5.55 17.10 11.34
CA SER A 398 6.00 17.95 10.23
C SER A 398 6.98 19.07 10.65
N HIS A 399 6.93 19.49 11.92
CA HIS A 399 7.81 20.50 12.50
C HIS A 399 9.17 19.96 12.99
N LEU A 400 9.37 18.65 13.00
CA LEU A 400 10.58 18.00 13.51
C LEU A 400 11.51 17.57 12.38
N SER A 401 12.80 17.43 12.71
CA SER A 401 13.76 16.75 11.84
C SER A 401 13.44 15.25 11.73
N ASN A 402 13.91 14.58 10.66
CA ASN A 402 13.71 13.13 10.50
C ASN A 402 14.33 12.32 11.66
N LYS A 403 15.44 12.79 12.27
CA LYS A 403 16.08 12.14 13.42
C LYS A 403 15.21 12.24 14.68
N GLU A 404 14.68 13.44 14.97
CA GLU A 404 13.76 13.66 16.09
C GLU A 404 12.43 12.91 15.88
N SER A 405 11.93 12.88 14.64
CA SER A 405 10.76 12.08 14.29
C SER A 405 10.99 10.60 14.52
N ALA A 406 12.15 10.07 14.11
CA ALA A 406 12.51 8.67 14.37
C ALA A 406 12.56 8.37 15.89
N LYS A 407 13.10 9.29 16.69
CA LYS A 407 13.15 9.19 18.16
C LYS A 407 11.74 9.17 18.76
N LYS A 408 10.87 10.14 18.42
CA LYS A 408 9.48 10.19 18.93
C LYS A 408 8.65 8.97 18.53
N ILE A 409 8.83 8.46 17.32
CA ILE A 409 8.15 7.23 16.88
C ILE A 409 8.65 6.02 17.70
N ALA A 410 9.95 5.94 17.97
CA ALA A 410 10.52 4.88 18.80
C ALA A 410 9.97 4.92 20.23
N GLU A 411 9.96 6.10 20.85
CA GLU A 411 9.41 6.32 22.18
C GLU A 411 7.93 5.92 22.26
N HIS A 412 7.14 6.30 21.25
CA HIS A 412 5.72 5.91 21.17
C HIS A 412 5.56 4.39 21.07
N PHE A 413 6.33 3.71 20.20
CA PHE A 413 6.22 2.25 20.06
C PHE A 413 6.68 1.51 21.32
N ALA A 414 7.69 2.03 22.04
CA ALA A 414 8.13 1.46 23.32
C ALA A 414 7.09 1.67 24.42
N SER A 415 6.46 2.85 24.48
CA SER A 415 5.49 3.17 25.54
C SER A 415 4.23 2.29 25.51
N VAL A 416 3.88 1.66 24.39
CA VAL A 416 2.71 0.77 24.27
C VAL A 416 2.84 -0.44 25.17
N SER A 417 4.06 -0.93 25.41
CA SER A 417 4.37 -2.10 26.23
C SER A 417 5.03 -1.78 27.58
N SER A 418 5.07 -0.50 27.97
CA SER A 418 5.71 -0.07 29.23
C SER A 418 4.92 -0.45 30.49
N GLU A 419 3.64 -0.82 30.31
CA GLU A 419 2.74 -1.24 31.42
C GLU A 419 3.04 -2.66 31.91
N TYR A 420 3.85 -3.45 31.17
CA TYR A 420 4.15 -4.84 31.49
C TYR A 420 5.32 -4.99 32.45
N SER A 421 5.33 -6.11 33.18
CA SER A 421 6.47 -6.50 33.99
C SER A 421 7.41 -7.44 33.23
N PRO A 422 8.72 -7.39 33.45
CA PRO A 422 9.63 -8.40 32.92
C PRO A 422 9.22 -9.82 33.35
N ILE A 423 9.56 -10.82 32.54
CA ILE A 423 9.29 -12.24 32.90
C ILE A 423 9.98 -12.58 34.22
N ASP A 424 9.18 -13.03 35.18
CA ASP A 424 9.70 -13.59 36.40
C ASP A 424 9.97 -15.09 36.21
N ASN A 425 11.22 -15.42 35.99
CA ASN A 425 11.67 -16.82 35.79
C ASN A 425 11.41 -17.71 37.01
N THR A 426 11.20 -17.14 38.19
CA THR A 426 10.93 -17.93 39.43
C THR A 426 9.52 -18.53 39.41
N GLN A 427 8.60 -17.94 38.65
CA GLN A 427 7.23 -18.44 38.50
C GLN A 427 7.09 -19.48 37.39
N LEU A 428 8.16 -19.76 36.63
CA LEU A 428 8.14 -20.77 35.60
C LEU A 428 8.24 -22.15 36.18
N PRO A 429 7.51 -23.17 35.68
CA PRO A 429 7.59 -24.52 36.20
C PRO A 429 8.99 -25.09 35.98
N CYS A 430 9.53 -25.71 37.06
CA CYS A 430 10.79 -26.45 36.98
C CYS A 430 10.50 -27.88 36.53
N TYR A 431 11.03 -28.27 35.38
CA TYR A 431 10.91 -29.63 34.85
C TYR A 431 12.15 -30.46 35.28
N LEU A 432 11.94 -31.48 36.11
CA LEU A 432 13.01 -32.37 36.57
C LEU A 432 12.61 -33.86 36.33
N PRO A 433 13.44 -34.65 35.64
CA PRO A 433 14.65 -34.23 34.90
C PRO A 433 14.28 -33.41 33.67
N ALA A 434 15.09 -32.42 33.32
CA ALA A 434 14.87 -31.58 32.14
C ALA A 434 15.00 -32.47 30.87
N PRO A 435 13.97 -32.53 30.00
CA PRO A 435 14.09 -33.28 28.77
C PRO A 435 15.14 -32.61 27.88
N PRO A 436 15.95 -33.40 27.12
CA PRO A 436 16.96 -32.82 26.24
C PRO A 436 16.30 -31.97 25.16
N PRO A 437 16.88 -30.79 24.84
CA PRO A 437 16.37 -29.97 23.75
C PRO A 437 16.61 -30.64 22.39
N PRO A 438 15.75 -30.35 21.38
CA PRO A 438 16.02 -30.80 20.02
C PRO A 438 17.35 -30.22 19.52
N GLN A 439 17.96 -30.87 18.53
CA GLN A 439 19.19 -30.45 17.89
C GLN A 439 18.96 -30.23 16.40
N VAL A 440 19.74 -29.38 15.77
CA VAL A 440 19.67 -29.14 14.32
C VAL A 440 20.91 -29.69 13.62
N GLU A 441 20.72 -30.24 12.45
CA GLU A 441 21.81 -30.71 11.60
C GLU A 441 22.27 -29.62 10.63
N GLU A 442 23.53 -29.71 10.21
CA GLU A 442 24.10 -28.71 9.30
C GLU A 442 23.35 -28.62 7.97
N PHE A 443 22.89 -29.77 7.46
CA PHE A 443 22.11 -29.80 6.22
C PHE A 443 20.77 -29.10 6.35
N ASP A 444 20.09 -29.19 7.50
CA ASP A 444 18.82 -28.50 7.74
C ASP A 444 19.02 -26.99 7.79
N VAL A 445 20.11 -26.53 8.42
CA VAL A 445 20.50 -25.12 8.44
C VAL A 445 20.78 -24.63 7.03
N TYR A 446 21.57 -25.38 6.23
CA TYR A 446 21.82 -25.08 4.82
C TYR A 446 20.52 -24.94 4.02
N GLN A 447 19.60 -25.89 4.16
CA GLN A 447 18.31 -25.82 3.47
C GLN A 447 17.52 -24.56 3.86
N ARG A 448 17.48 -24.21 5.15
CA ARG A 448 16.78 -23.01 5.64
C ARG A 448 17.40 -21.73 5.12
N ILE A 449 18.74 -21.62 5.07
CA ILE A 449 19.41 -20.47 4.47
C ILE A 449 18.91 -20.27 3.02
N ASN A 450 18.79 -21.33 2.23
CA ASN A 450 18.36 -21.26 0.84
C ASN A 450 16.86 -20.98 0.66
N ARG A 451 16.03 -21.41 1.60
CA ARG A 451 14.56 -21.15 1.58
C ARG A 451 14.20 -19.72 1.96
N LEU A 452 15.10 -18.97 2.62
CA LEU A 452 14.84 -17.56 2.94
C LEU A 452 14.55 -16.75 1.68
N ARG A 453 13.45 -15.98 1.72
CA ARG A 453 13.04 -15.13 0.59
C ARG A 453 14.06 -14.01 0.37
N LYS A 454 14.33 -13.69 -0.90
CA LYS A 454 15.16 -12.54 -1.28
C LYS A 454 14.54 -11.24 -0.75
N LYS A 455 15.33 -10.44 -0.06
CA LYS A 455 14.92 -9.13 0.48
C LYS A 455 15.43 -7.99 -0.40
N LYS A 456 14.72 -6.85 -0.36
CA LYS A 456 15.13 -5.63 -1.07
C LYS A 456 16.21 -4.84 -0.33
N SER A 457 16.31 -5.00 0.97
CA SER A 457 17.26 -4.31 1.84
C SER A 457 17.83 -5.29 2.85
N THR A 458 19.12 -5.19 3.07
CA THR A 458 19.85 -5.95 4.07
C THR A 458 19.96 -5.10 5.35
N LEU A 459 19.80 -5.71 6.52
CA LEU A 459 20.07 -5.04 7.79
C LEU A 459 21.57 -4.77 7.90
N PRO A 460 21.99 -3.75 8.67
CA PRO A 460 23.43 -3.46 8.84
C PRO A 460 24.24 -4.57 9.49
N ILE A 461 23.56 -5.50 10.18
CA ILE A 461 24.18 -6.66 10.82
C ILE A 461 24.25 -7.90 9.92
N ASP A 462 23.51 -7.90 8.79
CA ASP A 462 23.44 -9.03 7.88
C ASP A 462 24.32 -8.80 6.63
N ILE A 463 24.63 -9.88 5.90
CA ILE A 463 25.25 -9.80 4.56
C ILE A 463 24.18 -9.80 3.47
N PRO A 464 24.50 -9.27 2.24
CA PRO A 464 23.57 -9.29 1.12
C PRO A 464 23.06 -10.70 0.78
N ASP A 465 21.77 -10.81 0.44
CA ASP A 465 21.10 -12.08 0.12
C ASP A 465 21.83 -12.95 -0.90
N ARG A 466 22.48 -12.32 -1.89
CA ARG A 466 23.27 -13.04 -2.88
C ARG A 466 24.44 -13.76 -2.23
N LEU A 467 25.23 -13.06 -1.38
CA LEU A 467 26.35 -13.65 -0.66
C LEU A 467 25.87 -14.74 0.30
N ARG A 468 24.78 -14.49 1.04
CA ARG A 468 24.21 -15.48 1.95
C ARG A 468 23.84 -16.78 1.25
N LYS A 469 23.29 -16.70 0.02
CA LYS A 469 22.95 -17.90 -0.76
C LYS A 469 24.16 -18.61 -1.36
N GLU A 470 25.06 -17.86 -1.95
CA GLU A 470 26.26 -18.42 -2.57
C GLU A 470 27.16 -19.07 -1.52
N CYS A 471 27.30 -18.48 -0.33
CA CYS A 471 28.07 -19.03 0.78
C CYS A 471 27.26 -19.90 1.75
N SER A 472 26.07 -20.33 1.40
CA SER A 472 25.13 -21.04 2.31
C SER A 472 25.73 -22.30 2.93
N GLN A 473 26.56 -23.03 2.19
CA GLN A 473 27.24 -24.25 2.65
C GLN A 473 28.19 -23.94 3.81
N HIS A 474 29.03 -22.91 3.69
CA HIS A 474 30.03 -22.55 4.69
C HIS A 474 29.42 -21.75 5.88
N LEU A 475 28.25 -21.17 5.72
CA LEU A 475 27.51 -20.53 6.80
C LEU A 475 26.77 -21.54 7.69
N ALA A 476 26.46 -22.73 7.18
CA ALA A 476 25.63 -23.70 7.89
C ALA A 476 26.31 -24.25 9.16
N GLY A 477 27.59 -24.58 9.08
CA GLY A 477 28.36 -25.13 10.22
C GLY A 477 28.39 -24.21 11.45
N PRO A 478 28.91 -22.97 11.32
CA PRO A 478 28.95 -22.04 12.47
C PRO A 478 27.57 -21.70 13.01
N LEU A 479 26.54 -21.57 12.14
CA LEU A 479 25.17 -21.33 12.58
C LEU A 479 24.56 -22.53 13.31
N LYS A 480 24.81 -23.77 12.87
CA LYS A 480 24.45 -25.00 13.60
C LYS A 480 25.01 -24.97 15.03
N THR A 481 26.29 -24.63 15.17
CA THR A 481 26.97 -24.58 16.48
C THR A 481 26.32 -23.55 17.40
N ILE A 482 26.07 -22.32 16.92
CA ILE A 482 25.41 -21.27 17.71
C ILE A 482 23.99 -21.71 18.11
N ILE A 483 23.20 -22.27 17.16
CA ILE A 483 21.83 -22.70 17.41
C ILE A 483 21.79 -23.82 18.45
N ASN A 484 22.60 -24.86 18.29
CA ASN A 484 22.62 -25.99 19.21
C ASN A 484 23.11 -25.58 20.63
N ASN A 485 24.10 -24.67 20.70
CA ASN A 485 24.53 -24.10 21.98
C ASN A 485 23.43 -23.24 22.63
N SER A 486 22.66 -22.50 21.82
CA SER A 486 21.48 -21.75 22.30
C SER A 486 20.42 -22.67 22.87
N LEU A 487 20.12 -23.77 22.20
CA LEU A 487 19.15 -24.79 22.63
C LEU A 487 19.62 -25.44 23.95
N THR A 488 20.88 -25.91 24.01
CA THR A 488 21.45 -26.57 25.18
C THR A 488 21.53 -25.67 26.40
N LYS A 489 21.94 -24.39 26.21
CA LYS A 489 22.09 -23.41 27.29
C LYS A 489 20.78 -22.61 27.54
N SER A 490 19.70 -22.91 26.83
CA SER A 490 18.43 -22.20 26.92
C SER A 490 18.58 -20.65 26.81
N LYS A 491 19.56 -20.19 26.03
CA LYS A 491 19.87 -18.76 25.86
C LYS A 491 19.76 -18.33 24.41
N TYR A 492 18.86 -17.42 24.14
CA TYR A 492 18.72 -16.85 22.79
C TYR A 492 19.77 -15.73 22.58
N PRO A 493 20.51 -15.69 21.45
CA PRO A 493 21.55 -14.67 21.23
C PRO A 493 20.95 -13.24 21.30
N SER A 494 21.54 -12.41 22.16
CA SER A 494 21.02 -11.03 22.41
C SER A 494 21.01 -10.17 21.16
N LEU A 495 22.03 -10.27 20.30
CA LEU A 495 22.11 -9.56 19.03
C LEU A 495 20.95 -9.92 18.07
N TRP A 496 20.43 -11.15 18.14
CA TRP A 496 19.33 -11.61 17.30
C TRP A 496 17.96 -11.16 17.80
N LYS A 497 17.87 -10.64 19.02
CA LYS A 497 16.66 -10.05 19.61
C LYS A 497 16.47 -8.57 19.21
N HIS A 498 17.48 -7.93 18.62
CA HIS A 498 17.42 -6.53 18.21
C HIS A 498 16.47 -6.31 17.03
N GLU A 499 15.48 -5.45 17.22
CA GLU A 499 14.49 -5.11 16.21
C GLU A 499 14.86 -3.82 15.46
N TRP A 500 14.87 -3.90 14.14
CA TRP A 500 14.94 -2.75 13.25
C TRP A 500 13.54 -2.43 12.75
N VAL A 501 12.91 -1.46 13.36
CA VAL A 501 11.53 -1.10 13.03
C VAL A 501 11.49 -0.15 11.85
N THR A 502 10.71 -0.52 10.82
CA THR A 502 10.38 0.35 9.71
C THR A 502 8.89 0.70 9.81
N PRO A 503 8.53 1.94 10.19
CA PRO A 503 7.15 2.35 10.30
C PRO A 503 6.44 2.27 8.94
N ALA A 504 5.25 1.68 8.90
CA ALA A 504 4.43 1.59 7.70
C ALA A 504 3.11 2.36 7.90
N PRO A 505 2.73 3.30 7.01
CA PRO A 505 1.47 4.03 7.17
C PRO A 505 0.26 3.10 7.03
N LYS A 506 -0.73 3.24 7.91
CA LYS A 506 -2.04 2.58 7.83
C LYS A 506 -2.94 3.25 6.80
N THR A 507 -2.74 4.56 6.60
CA THR A 507 -3.52 5.42 5.69
C THR A 507 -2.61 6.09 4.65
N THR A 508 -3.18 6.64 3.59
CA THR A 508 -2.43 7.38 2.56
C THR A 508 -1.80 8.67 3.09
N ASN A 509 -2.44 9.32 4.06
CA ASN A 509 -1.97 10.56 4.70
C ASN A 509 -2.05 10.38 6.22
N PRO A 510 -1.03 9.81 6.88
CA PRO A 510 -1.01 9.65 8.33
C PRO A 510 -0.95 11.02 9.02
N GLN A 511 -1.88 11.26 9.94
CA GLN A 511 -1.97 12.51 10.70
C GLN A 511 -1.18 12.42 11.99
N VAL A 512 -1.26 11.29 12.66
CA VAL A 512 -0.66 11.04 13.97
C VAL A 512 0.21 9.78 13.96
N ILE A 513 1.06 9.60 14.97
CA ILE A 513 1.99 8.46 15.07
C ILE A 513 1.21 7.13 15.12
N THR A 514 0.03 7.11 15.73
CA THR A 514 -0.82 5.91 15.80
C THR A 514 -1.32 5.42 14.44
N ASP A 515 -1.24 6.26 13.39
CA ASP A 515 -1.50 5.86 11.99
C ASP A 515 -0.35 5.06 11.36
N LEU A 516 0.71 4.80 12.12
CA LEU A 516 1.82 3.97 11.70
C LEU A 516 1.70 2.55 12.28
N ARG A 517 2.12 1.54 11.51
CA ARG A 517 2.33 0.16 11.97
C ARG A 517 3.80 -0.04 12.30
N LYS A 518 4.08 -0.70 13.41
CA LYS A 518 5.41 -1.15 13.79
C LYS A 518 5.74 -2.42 12.98
N ILE A 519 6.58 -2.32 11.96
CA ILE A 519 7.07 -3.49 11.21
C ILE A 519 8.47 -3.81 11.69
N SER A 520 8.60 -4.86 12.47
CA SER A 520 9.87 -5.31 13.05
C SER A 520 10.64 -6.19 12.06
N CYS A 521 11.90 -5.86 11.87
CA CYS A 521 12.83 -6.64 11.06
C CYS A 521 13.96 -7.13 11.97
N THR A 522 14.11 -8.44 12.10
CA THR A 522 15.22 -9.10 12.78
C THR A 522 16.24 -9.61 11.78
N SER A 523 17.42 -10.00 12.25
CA SER A 523 18.49 -10.62 11.47
C SER A 523 17.98 -11.82 10.67
N ASP A 524 18.58 -12.07 9.51
CA ASP A 524 18.28 -13.26 8.71
C ASP A 524 18.67 -14.54 9.47
N TYR A 525 19.70 -14.48 10.28
CA TYR A 525 20.14 -15.61 11.10
C TYR A 525 19.20 -15.90 12.28
N SER A 526 18.62 -14.84 12.89
CA SER A 526 17.50 -14.98 13.82
C SER A 526 16.32 -15.71 13.17
N LYS A 527 15.95 -15.34 11.93
CA LYS A 527 14.84 -15.98 11.21
C LYS A 527 15.08 -17.44 10.87
N ILE A 528 16.34 -17.83 10.65
CA ILE A 528 16.72 -19.24 10.48
C ILE A 528 16.43 -20.01 11.78
N PHE A 529 16.86 -19.49 12.91
CA PHE A 529 16.62 -20.12 14.21
C PHE A 529 15.12 -20.11 14.58
N GLU A 530 14.47 -18.96 14.47
CA GLU A 530 13.01 -18.85 14.65
C GLU A 530 12.23 -19.86 13.81
N GLY A 531 12.74 -20.18 12.61
CA GLY A 531 12.11 -21.16 11.74
C GLY A 531 12.10 -22.58 12.32
N PHE A 532 13.17 -23.01 13.01
CA PHE A 532 13.20 -24.29 13.71
C PHE A 532 12.26 -24.27 14.92
N LEU A 533 12.34 -23.23 15.75
CA LEU A 533 11.44 -23.06 16.88
C LEU A 533 9.97 -23.07 16.45
N LYS A 534 9.67 -22.36 15.38
CA LYS A 534 8.32 -22.35 14.81
C LYS A 534 7.82 -23.76 14.48
N ASP A 535 8.62 -24.55 13.77
CA ASP A 535 8.20 -25.87 13.33
C ASP A 535 7.94 -26.79 14.53
N TRP A 536 8.82 -26.79 15.55
CA TRP A 536 8.63 -27.58 16.76
C TRP A 536 7.45 -27.11 17.62
N ILE A 537 7.26 -25.82 17.78
CA ILE A 537 6.08 -25.29 18.50
C ILE A 537 4.80 -25.68 17.77
N MET A 538 4.76 -25.52 16.44
CA MET A 538 3.57 -25.88 15.66
C MET A 538 3.29 -27.38 15.68
N GLU A 539 4.32 -28.23 15.71
CA GLU A 539 4.17 -29.67 15.91
C GLU A 539 3.48 -29.98 17.25
N ASP A 540 3.84 -29.27 18.32
CA ASP A 540 3.27 -29.49 19.66
C ASP A 540 1.84 -28.97 19.82
N VAL A 541 1.46 -27.87 19.10
CA VAL A 541 0.22 -27.13 19.37
C VAL A 541 -0.82 -27.19 18.23
N CYS A 542 -0.48 -27.66 17.03
CA CYS A 542 -1.34 -27.53 15.85
C CYS A 542 -2.74 -28.15 16.03
N GLU A 543 -2.86 -29.25 16.75
CA GLU A 543 -4.13 -29.91 17.06
C GLU A 543 -4.95 -29.21 18.14
N LYS A 544 -4.29 -28.40 18.99
CA LYS A 544 -4.87 -27.69 20.14
C LYS A 544 -5.25 -26.25 19.81
N ILE A 545 -4.85 -25.78 18.63
CA ILE A 545 -5.29 -24.45 18.16
C ILE A 545 -6.79 -24.49 17.89
N ASP A 546 -7.49 -23.47 18.38
CA ASP A 546 -8.92 -23.29 18.20
C ASP A 546 -9.36 -23.55 16.74
N ILE A 547 -10.41 -24.32 16.57
CA ILE A 547 -10.95 -24.67 15.25
C ILE A 547 -11.50 -23.44 14.52
N GLY A 548 -11.95 -22.41 15.27
CA GLY A 548 -12.36 -21.11 14.76
C GLY A 548 -11.20 -20.23 14.26
N GLN A 549 -9.94 -20.58 14.57
CA GLN A 549 -8.78 -19.82 14.08
C GLN A 549 -8.35 -20.27 12.68
N PHE A 550 -8.54 -19.41 11.69
CA PHE A 550 -8.15 -19.64 10.29
C PHE A 550 -6.80 -18.98 9.94
N GLY A 551 -6.41 -17.94 10.66
CA GLY A 551 -5.15 -17.23 10.40
C GLY A 551 -3.93 -17.94 10.95
N GLY A 552 -2.76 -17.77 10.30
CA GLY A 552 -1.48 -18.25 10.79
C GLY A 552 -1.25 -19.76 10.72
N GLN A 553 -2.20 -20.54 10.22
CA GLN A 553 -2.12 -22.00 10.09
C GLN A 553 -1.66 -22.42 8.68
N PRO A 554 -0.79 -23.46 8.56
CA PRO A 554 -0.41 -24.00 7.25
C PRO A 554 -1.62 -24.52 6.47
N GLY A 555 -1.67 -24.25 5.17
CA GLY A 555 -2.74 -24.74 4.29
C GLY A 555 -4.09 -24.02 4.42
N ILE A 556 -4.28 -23.15 5.41
CA ILE A 556 -5.51 -22.37 5.62
C ILE A 556 -5.27 -20.90 5.25
N GLY A 557 -6.18 -20.31 4.48
CA GLY A 557 -6.10 -18.90 4.06
C GLY A 557 -7.40 -18.15 4.28
N THR A 558 -7.41 -16.87 3.90
CA THR A 558 -8.57 -15.97 4.01
C THR A 558 -9.82 -16.52 3.34
N GLU A 559 -9.66 -17.23 2.22
CA GLU A 559 -10.79 -17.83 1.47
C GLU A 559 -11.54 -18.87 2.30
N HIS A 560 -10.82 -19.66 3.12
CA HIS A 560 -11.44 -20.67 3.99
C HIS A 560 -12.34 -20.02 5.05
N MET A 561 -11.82 -18.98 5.72
CA MET A 561 -12.61 -18.24 6.72
C MET A 561 -13.86 -17.61 6.10
N ILE A 562 -13.72 -16.92 4.96
CA ILE A 562 -14.85 -16.22 4.33
C ILE A 562 -15.92 -17.22 3.87
N VAL A 563 -15.50 -18.35 3.26
CA VAL A 563 -16.43 -19.40 2.84
C VAL A 563 -17.19 -19.98 4.04
N CYS A 564 -16.49 -20.33 5.12
CA CYS A 564 -17.12 -20.84 6.33
C CYS A 564 -18.04 -19.82 7.01
N PHE A 565 -17.61 -18.56 7.06
CA PHE A 565 -18.40 -17.47 7.67
C PHE A 565 -19.73 -17.25 6.92
N ILE A 566 -19.68 -17.17 5.59
CA ILE A 566 -20.88 -16.99 4.77
C ILE A 566 -21.77 -18.24 4.79
N ASP A 567 -21.17 -19.43 4.70
CA ASP A 567 -21.90 -20.68 4.78
C ASP A 567 -22.67 -20.82 6.10
N ARG A 568 -22.01 -20.48 7.23
CA ARG A 568 -22.66 -20.55 8.55
C ARG A 568 -23.84 -19.59 8.67
N ILE A 569 -23.69 -18.33 8.23
CA ILE A 569 -24.80 -17.36 8.20
C ILE A 569 -25.98 -17.90 7.38
N LEU A 570 -25.70 -18.37 6.17
CA LEU A 570 -26.74 -18.91 5.28
C LEU A 570 -27.39 -20.16 5.84
N GLN A 571 -26.65 -21.07 6.48
CA GLN A 571 -27.16 -22.26 7.15
C GLN A 571 -28.11 -21.89 8.28
N LEU A 572 -27.74 -20.94 9.15
CA LEU A 572 -28.57 -20.47 10.25
C LEU A 572 -29.88 -19.84 9.73
N LEU A 573 -29.81 -19.00 8.72
CA LEU A 573 -30.97 -18.38 8.08
C LEU A 573 -31.84 -19.39 7.31
N ASP A 574 -31.26 -20.42 6.74
CA ASP A 574 -31.98 -21.46 6.00
C ASP A 574 -32.80 -22.36 6.92
N THR A 575 -32.30 -22.61 8.12
CA THR A 575 -32.96 -23.47 9.11
C THR A 575 -34.29 -22.87 9.60
N HIS A 576 -34.34 -21.56 9.83
CA HIS A 576 -35.47 -20.87 10.42
C HIS A 576 -36.18 -19.87 9.49
N HIS A 577 -35.59 -19.69 8.27
CA HIS A 577 -36.12 -18.85 7.18
C HIS A 577 -36.43 -17.40 7.65
N ASP A 578 -37.66 -16.90 7.42
CA ASP A 578 -38.10 -15.53 7.75
C ASP A 578 -38.36 -15.31 9.25
N LYS A 579 -38.20 -16.33 10.08
CA LYS A 579 -38.37 -16.28 11.54
C LYS A 579 -37.06 -16.11 12.30
N SER A 580 -36.00 -15.75 11.63
CA SER A 580 -34.67 -15.61 12.24
C SER A 580 -33.88 -14.40 11.73
N ALA A 581 -32.95 -13.96 12.55
CA ALA A 581 -31.88 -13.06 12.18
C ALA A 581 -30.55 -13.59 12.70
N VAL A 582 -29.46 -13.25 12.03
CA VAL A 582 -28.09 -13.55 12.47
C VAL A 582 -27.37 -12.25 12.74
N ILE A 583 -26.91 -12.04 13.94
CA ILE A 583 -26.05 -10.91 14.30
C ILE A 583 -24.60 -11.35 14.12
N ALA A 584 -23.84 -10.65 13.28
CA ALA A 584 -22.40 -10.83 13.16
C ALA A 584 -21.70 -9.62 13.79
N THR A 585 -21.00 -9.85 14.89
CA THR A 585 -20.22 -8.81 15.58
C THR A 585 -18.75 -8.96 15.22
N SER A 586 -18.14 -7.88 14.71
CA SER A 586 -16.71 -7.80 14.39
C SER A 586 -15.99 -7.01 15.47
N LEU A 587 -15.00 -7.62 16.09
CA LEU A 587 -14.20 -7.05 17.17
C LEU A 587 -12.76 -6.82 16.71
N ASP A 588 -12.21 -5.64 17.01
CA ASP A 588 -10.85 -5.21 16.64
C ASP A 588 -10.06 -4.81 17.90
N TRP A 589 -8.80 -5.21 17.98
CA TRP A 589 -7.92 -4.82 19.10
C TRP A 589 -7.01 -3.65 18.73
N SER A 590 -6.75 -2.80 19.69
CA SER A 590 -5.78 -1.72 19.57
C SER A 590 -4.35 -2.24 19.71
N ALA A 591 -3.52 -2.15 18.68
CA ALA A 591 -2.13 -2.55 18.69
C ALA A 591 -1.90 -4.00 19.18
N ALA A 592 -2.69 -4.95 18.66
CA ALA A 592 -2.77 -6.33 19.11
C ALA A 592 -1.41 -7.03 19.34
N PHE A 593 -0.47 -6.87 18.41
CA PHE A 593 0.89 -7.43 18.54
C PHE A 593 1.76 -6.67 19.54
N ASP A 594 1.59 -5.34 19.65
CA ASP A 594 2.41 -4.53 20.56
C ASP A 594 1.93 -4.64 22.03
N ARG A 595 0.72 -5.20 22.23
CA ARG A 595 0.09 -5.42 23.54
C ARG A 595 0.05 -6.90 23.95
N GLN A 596 1.18 -7.59 23.77
CA GLN A 596 1.34 -8.95 24.24
C GLN A 596 2.20 -8.95 25.51
N ASP A 597 1.66 -9.50 26.60
CA ASP A 597 2.41 -9.70 27.84
C ASP A 597 3.28 -10.95 27.70
N PRO A 598 4.62 -10.83 27.87
CA PRO A 598 5.52 -11.95 27.67
C PRO A 598 5.35 -13.06 28.72
N THR A 599 4.94 -12.73 29.95
CA THR A 599 4.72 -13.71 31.02
C THR A 599 3.47 -14.55 30.70
N LEU A 600 2.38 -13.90 30.31
CA LEU A 600 1.16 -14.58 29.88
C LEU A 600 1.42 -15.43 28.63
N ALA A 601 2.23 -14.96 27.69
CA ALA A 601 2.61 -15.74 26.52
C ALA A 601 3.28 -17.06 26.91
N ILE A 602 4.26 -17.03 27.82
CA ILE A 602 4.94 -18.24 28.31
C ILE A 602 3.97 -19.19 29.04
N ILE A 603 3.12 -18.66 29.93
CA ILE A 603 2.10 -19.45 30.61
C ILE A 603 1.18 -20.18 29.61
N LYS A 604 0.75 -19.48 28.55
CA LYS A 604 -0.10 -20.07 27.49
C LYS A 604 0.64 -21.06 26.60
N PHE A 605 1.92 -20.86 26.31
CA PHE A 605 2.76 -21.89 25.66
C PHE A 605 2.79 -23.18 26.47
N ILE A 606 2.98 -23.07 27.79
CA ILE A 606 2.97 -24.23 28.70
C ILE A 606 1.59 -24.89 28.71
N LYS A 607 0.52 -24.09 28.86
CA LYS A 607 -0.87 -24.58 28.90
C LYS A 607 -1.27 -25.31 27.62
N LEU A 608 -0.82 -24.82 26.45
CA LEU A 608 -1.04 -25.50 25.17
C LEU A 608 -0.12 -26.72 24.96
N GLY A 609 0.86 -26.95 25.85
CA GLY A 609 1.69 -28.15 25.86
C GLY A 609 2.84 -28.07 24.86
N VAL A 610 3.44 -26.88 24.70
CA VAL A 610 4.75 -26.76 24.06
C VAL A 610 5.76 -27.55 24.88
N ARG A 611 6.63 -28.30 24.21
CA ARG A 611 7.62 -29.17 24.86
C ARG A 611 8.46 -28.39 25.88
N PRO A 612 8.60 -28.93 27.09
CA PRO A 612 9.23 -28.23 28.22
C PRO A 612 10.65 -27.73 27.95
N SER A 613 11.43 -28.45 27.13
CA SER A 613 12.80 -28.08 26.76
C SER A 613 12.90 -26.74 25.96
N LEU A 614 11.84 -26.26 25.37
CA LEU A 614 11.83 -24.99 24.65
C LEU A 614 11.37 -23.80 25.51
N ILE A 615 10.68 -24.03 26.62
CA ILE A 615 10.09 -22.96 27.45
C ILE A 615 11.15 -21.96 27.97
N PRO A 616 12.28 -22.40 28.57
CA PRO A 616 13.31 -21.47 29.02
C PRO A 616 13.95 -20.66 27.88
N LEU A 617 14.11 -21.27 26.72
CA LEU A 617 14.64 -20.59 25.55
C LEU A 617 13.64 -19.55 25.01
N LEU A 618 12.33 -19.83 25.00
CA LEU A 618 11.29 -18.88 24.63
C LEU A 618 11.22 -17.70 25.62
N ALA A 619 11.36 -17.97 26.92
CA ALA A 619 11.49 -16.92 27.93
C ALA A 619 12.71 -16.04 27.64
N SER A 620 13.87 -16.64 27.35
CA SER A 620 15.07 -15.91 26.92
C SER A 620 14.87 -15.10 25.63
N TYR A 621 14.06 -15.56 24.68
CA TYR A 621 13.72 -14.84 23.46
C TYR A 621 12.88 -13.61 23.72
N LEU A 622 11.93 -13.66 24.66
CA LEU A 622 11.01 -12.60 24.99
C LEU A 622 11.56 -11.55 25.97
N THR A 623 12.64 -11.85 26.69
CA THR A 623 13.30 -10.93 27.62
C THR A 623 14.42 -10.12 26.97
N ASP A 624 14.78 -8.96 27.56
CA ASP A 624 15.89 -8.08 27.15
C ASP A 624 15.88 -7.73 25.65
N ARG A 625 14.71 -7.47 25.11
CA ARG A 625 14.55 -7.07 23.72
C ARG A 625 14.86 -5.59 23.55
N LYS A 626 15.42 -5.24 22.40
CA LYS A 626 15.72 -3.84 22.07
C LYS A 626 15.18 -3.51 20.68
N MET A 627 14.69 -2.29 20.52
CA MET A 627 14.28 -1.82 19.20
C MET A 627 14.90 -0.48 18.86
N ARG A 628 15.02 -0.21 17.56
CA ARG A 628 15.31 1.09 16.97
C ARG A 628 14.47 1.34 15.72
N VAL A 629 14.13 2.60 15.49
CA VAL A 629 13.26 2.99 14.36
C VAL A 629 14.08 3.61 13.24
N LYS A 630 13.87 3.13 12.01
CA LYS A 630 14.37 3.73 10.79
C LYS A 630 13.27 4.53 10.10
N PHE A 631 13.38 5.85 10.13
CA PHE A 631 12.41 6.77 9.53
C PHE A 631 13.10 7.69 8.51
N ASN A 632 12.66 7.69 7.25
CA ASN A 632 13.19 8.54 6.17
C ASN A 632 14.73 8.58 6.08
N ASN A 633 15.42 7.44 6.20
CA ASN A 633 16.88 7.22 6.21
C ASN A 633 17.61 7.62 7.51
N GLU A 634 16.94 8.22 8.48
CA GLU A 634 17.49 8.44 9.82
C GLU A 634 17.12 7.30 10.75
N VAL A 635 17.91 7.09 11.78
CA VAL A 635 17.76 5.97 12.71
C VAL A 635 17.80 6.50 14.14
N SER A 636 16.88 6.04 15.00
CA SER A 636 16.88 6.35 16.43
C SER A 636 17.97 5.56 17.19
N GLU A 637 18.20 5.91 18.43
CA GLU A 637 18.93 5.04 19.37
C GLU A 637 18.10 3.77 19.66
N PHE A 638 18.73 2.78 20.26
CA PHE A 638 18.05 1.59 20.77
C PHE A 638 17.28 1.93 22.05
N LEU A 639 16.04 1.45 22.13
CA LEU A 639 15.21 1.50 23.33
C LEU A 639 14.91 0.06 23.78
N ASP A 640 14.83 -0.15 25.09
CA ASP A 640 14.43 -1.43 25.66
C ASP A 640 12.93 -1.66 25.46
N LEU A 641 12.55 -2.93 25.22
CA LEU A 641 11.17 -3.38 25.11
C LEU A 641 10.90 -4.38 26.25
N ILE A 642 9.89 -4.10 27.07
CA ILE A 642 9.48 -4.98 28.16
C ILE A 642 8.49 -6.03 27.66
N GLY A 643 7.63 -5.68 26.72
CA GLY A 643 6.63 -6.58 26.15
C GLY A 643 6.33 -6.29 24.69
N GLY A 644 5.31 -6.93 24.17
CA GLY A 644 4.87 -6.87 22.78
C GLY A 644 5.56 -7.89 21.89
N GLY A 645 4.77 -8.62 21.11
CA GLY A 645 5.25 -9.57 20.11
C GLY A 645 5.87 -8.84 18.92
N PRO A 646 7.03 -9.30 18.41
CA PRO A 646 7.69 -8.65 17.27
C PRO A 646 6.93 -8.88 15.97
N GLN A 647 6.13 -7.89 15.54
CA GLN A 647 5.34 -7.96 14.32
C GLN A 647 6.25 -8.06 13.07
N GLY A 648 6.31 -9.24 12.47
CA GLY A 648 7.13 -9.51 11.28
C GLY A 648 8.21 -10.57 11.49
N THR A 649 8.32 -11.16 12.68
CA THR A 649 9.12 -12.36 12.97
C THR A 649 8.26 -13.63 12.84
N LEU A 650 8.89 -14.79 12.86
CA LEU A 650 8.17 -16.07 12.75
C LEU A 650 7.54 -16.46 14.10
N ILE A 651 8.23 -16.20 15.20
CA ILE A 651 7.72 -16.51 16.54
C ILE A 651 6.61 -15.56 16.96
N GLY A 652 6.71 -14.25 16.68
CA GLY A 652 5.66 -13.30 17.05
C GLY A 652 4.27 -13.64 16.49
N GLY A 653 4.21 -14.26 15.30
CA GLY A 653 2.95 -14.75 14.76
C GLY A 653 2.37 -15.94 15.55
N ILE A 654 3.22 -16.86 16.01
CA ILE A 654 2.79 -18.01 16.83
C ILE A 654 2.45 -17.58 18.24
N GLU A 655 3.25 -16.71 18.83
CA GLU A 655 2.98 -16.11 20.13
C GLU A 655 1.57 -15.53 20.18
N TYR A 656 1.18 -14.76 19.14
CA TYR A 656 -0.16 -14.23 19.05
C TYR A 656 -1.23 -15.33 18.94
N LEU A 657 -1.01 -16.35 18.10
CA LEU A 657 -1.94 -17.47 17.96
C LEU A 657 -2.17 -18.21 19.28
N VAL A 658 -1.09 -18.46 20.04
CA VAL A 658 -1.15 -19.14 21.32
C VAL A 658 -1.82 -18.27 22.38
N GLN A 659 -1.47 -16.98 22.43
CA GLN A 659 -2.03 -16.05 23.39
C GLN A 659 -3.52 -15.80 23.17
N SER A 660 -3.98 -15.74 21.90
CA SER A 660 -5.38 -15.51 21.55
C SER A 660 -6.20 -16.80 21.37
N ASN A 661 -5.65 -17.97 21.67
CA ASN A 661 -6.29 -19.25 21.40
C ASN A 661 -7.65 -19.40 22.12
N ASP A 662 -7.72 -18.93 23.36
CA ASP A 662 -8.87 -19.03 24.26
C ASP A 662 -9.78 -17.77 24.27
N ASN A 663 -9.52 -16.77 23.41
CA ASN A 663 -10.42 -15.63 23.28
C ASN A 663 -11.74 -16.10 22.62
N ALA A 664 -12.89 -15.67 23.14
CA ALA A 664 -14.21 -16.04 22.65
C ALA A 664 -14.51 -17.56 22.73
N ASP A 665 -13.92 -18.30 23.66
CA ASP A 665 -14.21 -19.74 23.84
C ASP A 665 -15.60 -20.04 24.41
N ILE A 666 -16.28 -19.03 24.95
CA ILE A 666 -17.71 -19.11 25.34
C ILE A 666 -18.63 -19.26 24.10
N VAL A 667 -18.26 -18.69 22.96
CA VAL A 667 -19.01 -18.81 21.72
C VAL A 667 -18.76 -20.19 21.11
N ALA A 668 -19.80 -20.82 20.57
CA ALA A 668 -19.67 -22.11 19.88
C ALA A 668 -18.59 -22.06 18.79
N ALA A 669 -17.88 -23.18 18.61
CA ALA A 669 -16.72 -23.24 17.73
C ALA A 669 -17.05 -22.94 16.26
N GLU A 670 -18.25 -23.27 15.82
CA GLU A 670 -18.79 -22.99 14.49
C GLU A 670 -19.29 -21.55 14.30
N ASP A 671 -19.48 -20.79 15.40
CA ASP A 671 -20.00 -19.42 15.39
C ASP A 671 -18.95 -18.36 15.70
N ARG A 672 -17.68 -18.76 15.96
CA ARG A 672 -16.56 -17.86 16.14
C ARG A 672 -15.53 -18.00 15.02
N PHE A 673 -15.14 -16.88 14.46
CA PHE A 673 -14.26 -16.80 13.30
C PHE A 673 -13.09 -15.88 13.59
N LYS A 674 -11.88 -16.44 13.65
CA LYS A 674 -10.64 -15.75 13.97
C LYS A 674 -9.68 -15.78 12.79
N TYR A 675 -9.11 -14.65 12.42
CA TYR A 675 -8.02 -14.56 11.45
C TYR A 675 -6.91 -13.68 12.01
N ILE A 676 -6.03 -14.28 12.79
CA ILE A 676 -5.02 -13.60 13.61
C ILE A 676 -5.72 -12.65 14.59
N ASP A 677 -5.67 -11.33 14.35
CA ASP A 677 -6.28 -10.28 15.17
C ASP A 677 -7.73 -9.94 14.79
N ASP A 678 -8.21 -10.33 13.62
CA ASP A 678 -9.62 -10.16 13.25
C ASP A 678 -10.49 -11.23 13.91
N LEU A 679 -11.45 -10.83 14.76
CA LEU A 679 -12.44 -11.70 15.38
C LEU A 679 -13.85 -11.33 14.91
N SER A 680 -14.63 -12.32 14.48
CA SER A 680 -16.05 -12.18 14.21
C SER A 680 -16.81 -13.29 14.93
N VAL A 681 -17.89 -12.95 15.61
CA VAL A 681 -18.79 -13.89 16.30
C VAL A 681 -20.19 -13.80 15.71
N LEU A 682 -20.85 -14.93 15.58
CA LEU A 682 -22.23 -15.03 15.06
C LEU A 682 -23.17 -15.43 16.18
N GLN A 683 -24.36 -14.85 16.19
CA GLN A 683 -25.45 -15.28 17.05
C GLN A 683 -26.75 -15.34 16.28
N LEU A 684 -27.45 -16.48 16.41
CA LEU A 684 -28.79 -16.66 15.88
C LEU A 684 -29.81 -16.07 16.84
N VAL A 685 -30.73 -15.27 16.33
CA VAL A 685 -31.84 -14.69 17.05
C VAL A 685 -33.13 -15.17 16.37
N LEU A 686 -34.07 -15.72 17.17
CA LEU A 686 -35.35 -16.26 16.70
C LEU A 686 -36.49 -15.31 17.02
N LEU A 687 -37.57 -15.37 16.23
CA LEU A 687 -38.81 -14.67 16.51
C LEU A 687 -39.49 -15.32 17.75
N SER A 688 -39.91 -14.53 18.72
CA SER A 688 -40.40 -14.97 20.03
C SER A 688 -41.56 -16.00 20.00
N GLY A 689 -42.30 -16.08 18.92
CA GLY A 689 -43.42 -17.05 18.75
C GLY A 689 -42.96 -18.50 18.53
N LEU A 690 -41.68 -18.77 18.36
CA LEU A 690 -41.13 -20.13 18.20
C LEU A 690 -40.64 -20.76 19.51
N LEU A 691 -40.49 -19.97 20.58
CA LEU A 691 -39.98 -20.40 21.88
C LEU A 691 -41.16 -20.72 22.83
N THR A 692 -41.96 -21.76 22.55
CA THR A 692 -43.16 -22.15 23.34
C THR A 692 -42.83 -22.73 24.71
N ASP A 693 -41.57 -23.06 25.02
CA ASP A 693 -41.16 -23.74 26.25
C ASP A 693 -40.18 -22.94 27.15
N TYR A 694 -39.85 -21.69 26.83
CA TYR A 694 -38.96 -20.91 27.67
C TYR A 694 -39.71 -19.79 28.44
N ASN A 695 -39.76 -19.92 29.74
CA ASN A 695 -40.08 -18.84 30.70
C ASN A 695 -38.94 -17.79 30.72
N PHE A 696 -38.75 -17.10 29.60
CA PHE A 696 -37.83 -15.98 29.52
C PHE A 696 -38.51 -14.78 30.18
N HIS A 697 -37.97 -14.33 31.27
CA HIS A 697 -38.55 -13.18 31.98
C HIS A 697 -38.54 -11.95 31.08
N GLN A 698 -39.67 -11.30 30.88
CA GLN A 698 -39.85 -10.08 30.09
C GLN A 698 -38.85 -8.96 30.46
N HIS A 699 -38.31 -8.99 31.66
CA HIS A 699 -37.30 -8.05 32.14
C HIS A 699 -35.97 -8.15 31.43
N VAL A 700 -35.52 -9.35 30.98
CA VAL A 700 -34.24 -9.55 30.33
C VAL A 700 -34.20 -8.95 28.91
N ALA A 701 -35.34 -9.02 28.18
CA ALA A 701 -35.42 -8.49 26.81
C ALA A 701 -35.35 -6.95 26.77
N SER A 702 -35.83 -6.26 27.78
CA SER A 702 -35.79 -4.79 27.90
C SER A 702 -34.37 -4.29 28.24
N ASP A 703 -33.62 -5.05 29.04
CA ASP A 703 -32.29 -4.66 29.51
C ASP A 703 -31.20 -4.85 28.47
N ILE A 704 -31.38 -5.81 27.52
CA ILE A 704 -30.43 -6.07 26.47
C ILE A 704 -30.69 -5.26 25.19
N GLY A 705 -31.73 -4.44 25.14
CA GLY A 705 -32.03 -3.56 23.99
C GLY A 705 -32.38 -4.28 22.68
N VAL A 706 -32.76 -5.57 22.76
CA VAL A 706 -33.28 -6.33 21.61
C VAL A 706 -34.77 -6.10 21.46
N ASP A 707 -35.26 -5.98 20.21
CA ASP A 707 -36.70 -5.94 19.97
C ASP A 707 -37.36 -7.18 20.58
N GLN A 708 -38.39 -6.99 21.40
CA GLN A 708 -39.11 -8.07 22.13
C GLN A 708 -39.60 -9.22 21.25
N LYS A 709 -39.65 -9.01 19.94
CA LYS A 709 -40.03 -10.04 18.96
C LYS A 709 -38.92 -11.04 18.64
N PHE A 710 -37.67 -10.70 18.93
CA PHE A 710 -36.54 -11.55 18.65
C PHE A 710 -35.80 -11.91 19.93
N LEU A 711 -35.64 -13.18 20.18
CA LEU A 711 -34.96 -13.72 21.35
C LEU A 711 -33.76 -14.58 20.91
N PRO A 712 -32.65 -14.62 21.68
CA PRO A 712 -31.54 -15.51 21.42
C PRO A 712 -31.97 -16.97 21.33
N ALA A 713 -31.37 -17.75 20.47
CA ALA A 713 -31.67 -19.18 20.35
C ALA A 713 -31.05 -20.03 21.47
N ASN A 714 -30.15 -19.43 22.26
CA ASN A 714 -29.53 -20.00 23.45
C ASN A 714 -29.70 -19.06 24.65
N ASN A 715 -29.29 -19.48 25.85
CA ASN A 715 -29.43 -18.71 27.10
C ASN A 715 -28.49 -17.48 27.18
N TYR A 716 -27.60 -17.28 26.21
CA TYR A 716 -26.69 -16.17 26.16
C TYR A 716 -27.08 -15.21 25.02
N ASN A 717 -26.91 -13.93 25.23
CA ASN A 717 -27.15 -12.92 24.21
C ASN A 717 -25.83 -12.39 23.65
N THR A 718 -25.89 -11.66 22.53
CA THR A 718 -24.71 -11.08 21.87
C THR A 718 -23.90 -10.14 22.78
N GLN A 719 -24.55 -9.46 23.72
CA GLN A 719 -23.88 -8.58 24.66
C GLN A 719 -23.06 -9.38 25.67
N ASP A 720 -23.60 -10.51 26.18
CA ASP A 720 -22.86 -11.41 27.11
C ASP A 720 -21.58 -11.94 26.45
N ASP A 721 -21.64 -12.31 25.17
CA ASP A 721 -20.45 -12.72 24.40
C ASP A 721 -19.41 -11.58 24.31
N ILE A 722 -19.88 -10.35 24.05
CA ILE A 722 -19.01 -9.16 23.97
C ILE A 722 -18.39 -8.85 25.34
N ASP A 723 -19.18 -8.92 26.41
CA ASP A 723 -18.73 -8.65 27.76
C ASP A 723 -17.69 -9.69 28.22
N TYR A 724 -17.92 -10.96 27.94
CA TYR A 724 -16.94 -12.01 28.18
C TYR A 724 -15.62 -11.75 27.43
N ILE A 725 -15.70 -11.38 26.14
CA ILE A 725 -14.51 -11.07 25.33
C ILE A 725 -13.82 -9.81 25.86
N SER A 726 -14.58 -8.84 26.38
CA SER A 726 -14.02 -7.63 27.00
C SER A 726 -13.29 -7.94 28.31
N ASP A 727 -13.84 -8.83 29.13
CA ASP A 727 -13.22 -9.33 30.35
C ASP A 727 -11.96 -10.15 30.04
N TRP A 728 -12.03 -11.06 29.06
CA TRP A 728 -10.86 -11.78 28.57
C TRP A 728 -9.77 -10.81 28.12
N THR A 729 -10.15 -9.76 27.37
CA THR A 729 -9.24 -8.73 26.87
C THR A 729 -8.52 -8.01 28.00
N SER A 730 -9.27 -7.65 29.06
CA SER A 730 -8.74 -6.99 30.26
C SER A 730 -7.81 -7.90 31.05
N ASN A 731 -8.20 -9.17 31.25
CA ASN A 731 -7.39 -10.19 31.94
C ASN A 731 -6.09 -10.53 31.17
N ASN A 732 -6.05 -10.35 29.85
CA ASN A 732 -4.89 -10.56 29.01
C ASN A 732 -4.13 -9.26 28.71
N LEU A 733 -4.40 -8.16 29.44
CA LEU A 733 -3.74 -6.86 29.33
C LEU A 733 -3.79 -6.27 27.92
N MET A 734 -4.82 -6.65 27.15
CA MET A 734 -5.08 -6.13 25.80
C MET A 734 -6.14 -5.01 25.85
N LYS A 735 -6.42 -4.36 24.72
CA LYS A 735 -7.45 -3.31 24.63
C LYS A 735 -8.28 -3.48 23.36
N LEU A 736 -9.61 -3.58 23.49
CA LEU A 736 -10.54 -3.50 22.37
C LEU A 736 -10.61 -2.07 21.82
N ASN A 737 -10.74 -1.97 20.50
CA ASN A 737 -10.93 -0.69 19.82
C ASN A 737 -12.41 -0.47 19.51
N ALA A 738 -13.16 0.04 20.46
CA ALA A 738 -14.59 0.28 20.33
C ALA A 738 -14.99 1.14 19.11
N THR A 739 -14.08 1.97 18.56
CA THR A 739 -14.36 2.78 17.36
C THR A 739 -14.28 2.02 16.04
N LYS A 740 -13.69 0.83 16.06
CA LYS A 740 -13.58 -0.03 14.89
C LYS A 740 -14.45 -1.28 14.99
N CYS A 741 -14.86 -1.64 16.20
CA CYS A 741 -15.84 -2.69 16.42
C CYS A 741 -17.19 -2.26 15.83
N ASN A 742 -17.86 -3.18 15.15
CA ASN A 742 -19.15 -2.95 14.53
C ASN A 742 -19.95 -4.26 14.47
N TYR A 743 -21.24 -4.16 14.16
CA TYR A 743 -22.06 -5.34 13.93
C TYR A 743 -22.94 -5.19 12.70
N MET A 744 -23.29 -6.32 12.10
CA MET A 744 -24.19 -6.43 10.96
C MET A 744 -25.30 -7.43 11.29
N VAL A 745 -26.50 -7.15 10.81
CA VAL A 745 -27.66 -8.02 11.00
C VAL A 745 -28.09 -8.59 9.65
N PHE A 746 -28.03 -9.90 9.53
CA PHE A 746 -28.52 -10.62 8.38
C PHE A 746 -29.92 -11.17 8.71
N THR A 747 -30.91 -10.81 7.91
CA THR A 747 -32.29 -11.28 8.09
C THR A 747 -33.05 -11.27 6.78
N ARG A 748 -34.05 -12.13 6.68
CA ARG A 748 -35.01 -12.15 5.58
C ARG A 748 -36.39 -11.62 5.98
N THR A 749 -36.56 -11.34 7.27
CA THR A 749 -37.80 -10.76 7.75
C THR A 749 -37.94 -9.28 7.34
N ALA A 750 -39.14 -8.86 7.00
CA ALA A 750 -39.45 -7.45 6.73
C ALA A 750 -39.51 -6.61 8.02
N GLU A 751 -39.47 -7.23 9.21
CA GLU A 751 -39.53 -6.52 10.48
C GLU A 751 -38.21 -5.81 10.78
N ASN A 752 -38.30 -4.59 11.31
CA ASN A 752 -37.14 -3.83 11.79
C ASN A 752 -36.53 -4.52 13.01
N PHE A 753 -35.29 -4.96 12.87
CA PHE A 753 -34.53 -5.51 13.97
C PHE A 753 -33.65 -4.39 14.58
N ALA A 754 -34.00 -4.01 15.82
CA ALA A 754 -33.24 -3.02 16.57
C ALA A 754 -32.50 -3.73 17.74
N THR A 755 -31.21 -3.63 17.79
CA THR A 755 -30.38 -4.02 18.92
C THR A 755 -29.35 -2.94 19.20
N ARG A 756 -28.96 -2.82 20.48
CA ARG A 756 -27.90 -1.89 20.91
C ARG A 756 -26.83 -2.70 21.60
N LEU A 757 -25.65 -2.72 20.99
CA LEU A 757 -24.49 -3.43 21.50
C LEU A 757 -23.42 -2.41 21.95
N PHE A 758 -22.66 -2.79 22.98
CA PHE A 758 -21.67 -1.91 23.61
C PHE A 758 -20.32 -2.63 23.73
N VAL A 759 -19.26 -1.85 23.64
CA VAL A 759 -17.90 -2.23 24.05
C VAL A 759 -17.34 -1.08 24.90
N ASN A 760 -16.95 -1.35 26.15
CA ASN A 760 -16.40 -0.34 27.06
C ASN A 760 -17.31 0.90 27.16
N ASN A 761 -18.61 0.70 27.40
CA ASN A 761 -19.65 1.74 27.50
C ASN A 761 -19.85 2.60 26.24
N LYS A 762 -19.34 2.15 25.08
CA LYS A 762 -19.53 2.82 23.80
C LYS A 762 -20.39 1.98 22.89
N TYR A 763 -21.39 2.60 22.27
CA TYR A 763 -22.24 1.94 21.28
C TYR A 763 -21.44 1.47 20.07
N LEU A 764 -21.72 0.23 19.63
CA LEU A 764 -21.21 -0.28 18.36
C LEU A 764 -22.05 0.25 17.20
N GLU A 765 -21.38 0.52 16.08
CA GLU A 765 -22.04 0.94 14.86
C GLU A 765 -22.69 -0.25 14.15
N LYS A 766 -24.01 -0.14 13.84
CA LYS A 766 -24.66 -1.07 12.91
C LYS A 766 -24.28 -0.71 11.48
N VAL A 767 -23.69 -1.65 10.76
CA VAL A 767 -23.26 -1.45 9.38
C VAL A 767 -24.05 -2.31 8.43
N SER A 768 -24.43 -1.77 7.25
CA SER A 768 -25.09 -2.51 6.18
C SER A 768 -24.11 -3.17 5.20
N VAL A 769 -22.85 -2.72 5.19
CA VAL A 769 -21.78 -3.24 4.34
C VAL A 769 -20.47 -3.20 5.10
N THR A 770 -19.76 -4.33 5.18
CA THR A 770 -18.42 -4.41 5.78
C THR A 770 -17.41 -5.04 4.83
N LYS A 771 -16.13 -4.87 5.16
CA LYS A 771 -15.03 -5.47 4.39
C LYS A 771 -14.27 -6.46 5.26
N LEU A 772 -14.57 -7.74 5.13
CA LEU A 772 -13.90 -8.82 5.85
C LEU A 772 -12.77 -9.42 4.99
N LEU A 773 -11.54 -9.40 5.50
CA LEU A 773 -10.35 -9.97 4.84
C LEU A 773 -10.20 -9.62 3.34
N GLY A 774 -10.64 -8.42 2.97
CA GLY A 774 -10.53 -7.94 1.59
C GLY A 774 -11.75 -8.13 0.70
N VAL A 775 -12.76 -8.89 1.13
CA VAL A 775 -14.04 -9.12 0.47
C VAL A 775 -15.11 -8.22 1.07
N TRP A 776 -15.96 -7.63 0.22
CA TRP A 776 -17.09 -6.81 0.67
C TRP A 776 -18.32 -7.69 0.87
N ILE A 777 -18.87 -7.66 2.07
CA ILE A 777 -20.08 -8.37 2.48
C ILE A 777 -21.16 -7.34 2.80
N SER A 778 -22.37 -7.54 2.30
CA SER A 778 -23.56 -6.72 2.59
C SER A 778 -24.59 -7.50 3.38
N GLU A 779 -25.42 -6.82 4.15
CA GLU A 779 -26.45 -7.42 5.01
C GLU A 779 -27.49 -8.27 4.25
N ASP A 780 -27.69 -7.98 2.97
CA ASP A 780 -28.52 -8.74 2.04
C ASP A 780 -27.81 -9.93 1.40
N LEU A 781 -26.53 -10.18 1.74
CA LEU A 781 -25.65 -11.18 1.16
C LEU A 781 -25.54 -11.09 -0.38
N SER A 782 -25.88 -9.94 -0.97
CA SER A 782 -25.66 -9.69 -2.39
C SER A 782 -24.17 -9.39 -2.67
N TRP A 783 -23.70 -9.81 -3.83
CA TRP A 783 -22.31 -9.58 -4.24
C TRP A 783 -22.11 -8.29 -5.04
N THR A 784 -23.13 -7.42 -5.09
CA THR A 784 -23.14 -6.19 -5.91
C THR A 784 -21.99 -5.25 -5.56
N LYS A 785 -21.77 -4.98 -4.27
CA LYS A 785 -20.68 -4.12 -3.81
C LYS A 785 -19.32 -4.73 -4.08
N ASN A 786 -19.17 -6.03 -3.83
CA ASN A 786 -17.91 -6.74 -4.06
C ASN A 786 -17.52 -6.74 -5.55
N CYS A 787 -18.45 -7.09 -6.45
CA CYS A 787 -18.24 -7.06 -7.89
C CYS A 787 -17.87 -5.65 -8.40
N LYS A 788 -18.57 -4.60 -7.91
CA LYS A 788 -18.27 -3.21 -8.26
C LYS A 788 -16.83 -2.83 -7.90
N GLU A 789 -16.37 -3.21 -6.70
CA GLU A 789 -15.01 -2.90 -6.24
C GLU A 789 -13.94 -3.73 -6.96
N ILE A 790 -14.21 -5.01 -7.27
CA ILE A 790 -13.35 -5.85 -8.12
C ILE A 790 -13.19 -5.19 -9.49
N CYS A 791 -14.30 -4.84 -10.15
CA CYS A 791 -14.27 -4.18 -11.45
C CYS A 791 -13.49 -2.85 -11.40
N ARG A 792 -13.74 -2.00 -10.40
CA ARG A 792 -13.03 -0.73 -10.22
C ARG A 792 -11.51 -0.93 -10.13
N LYS A 793 -11.07 -1.88 -9.31
CA LYS A 793 -9.64 -2.21 -9.13
C LYS A 793 -9.03 -2.81 -10.40
N ALA A 794 -9.73 -3.71 -11.07
CA ALA A 794 -9.25 -4.36 -12.27
C ALA A 794 -9.12 -3.37 -13.43
N TYR A 795 -10.15 -2.57 -13.70
CA TYR A 795 -10.12 -1.56 -14.77
C TYR A 795 -9.05 -0.48 -14.54
N SER A 796 -8.77 -0.09 -13.30
CA SER A 796 -7.67 0.84 -13.00
C SER A 796 -6.30 0.31 -13.46
N ARG A 797 -6.16 -1.01 -13.55
CA ARG A 797 -4.91 -1.68 -13.98
C ARG A 797 -4.83 -1.96 -15.49
N VAL A 798 -5.94 -1.88 -16.22
CA VAL A 798 -5.94 -2.07 -17.69
C VAL A 798 -5.04 -1.05 -18.39
N SER A 799 -4.97 0.18 -17.87
CA SER A 799 -4.07 1.23 -18.38
C SER A 799 -2.59 0.82 -18.40
N MET A 800 -2.18 -0.09 -17.53
CA MET A 800 -0.81 -0.64 -17.51
C MET A 800 -0.54 -1.47 -18.77
N ILE A 801 -1.46 -2.36 -19.15
CA ILE A 801 -1.35 -3.17 -20.37
C ILE A 801 -1.28 -2.26 -21.59
N THR A 802 -2.15 -1.26 -21.67
CA THR A 802 -2.17 -0.29 -22.77
C THR A 802 -0.84 0.43 -22.92
N LYS A 803 -0.27 0.94 -21.82
CA LYS A 803 1.05 1.62 -21.83
C LYS A 803 2.17 0.69 -22.29
N LEU A 804 2.19 -0.55 -21.80
CA LEU A 804 3.24 -1.53 -22.14
C LEU A 804 3.13 -2.02 -23.58
N LYS A 805 1.92 -2.24 -24.07
CA LYS A 805 1.69 -2.55 -25.49
C LYS A 805 2.22 -1.45 -26.40
N TYR A 806 1.91 -0.20 -26.06
CA TYR A 806 2.34 0.95 -26.85
C TYR A 806 3.88 1.04 -27.00
N VAL A 807 4.64 0.68 -25.95
CA VAL A 807 6.11 0.65 -26.02
C VAL A 807 6.66 -0.63 -26.68
N GLY A 808 5.80 -1.50 -27.23
CA GLY A 808 6.19 -2.66 -28.01
C GLY A 808 6.56 -3.89 -27.17
N VAL A 809 5.95 -4.05 -25.98
CA VAL A 809 6.07 -5.27 -25.19
C VAL A 809 5.34 -6.40 -25.92
N ARG A 810 5.93 -7.60 -25.93
CA ARG A 810 5.37 -8.78 -26.61
C ARG A 810 4.05 -9.24 -26.03
N ILE A 811 3.23 -9.89 -26.84
CA ILE A 811 1.90 -10.38 -26.43
C ILE A 811 2.00 -11.32 -25.23
N GLU A 812 2.95 -12.26 -25.23
CA GLU A 812 3.15 -13.24 -24.15
C GLU A 812 3.45 -12.55 -22.81
N ASP A 813 4.28 -11.52 -22.83
CA ASP A 813 4.61 -10.76 -21.63
C ASP A 813 3.44 -9.89 -21.14
N LEU A 814 2.62 -9.38 -22.05
CA LEU A 814 1.38 -8.66 -21.71
C LEU A 814 0.33 -9.61 -21.11
N LEU A 815 0.25 -10.85 -21.58
CA LEU A 815 -0.60 -11.90 -21.01
C LEU A 815 -0.17 -12.25 -19.58
N ASP A 816 1.13 -12.39 -19.33
CA ASP A 816 1.63 -12.61 -17.97
C ASP A 816 1.25 -11.46 -17.02
N ILE A 817 1.35 -10.22 -17.49
CA ILE A 817 0.94 -9.04 -16.72
C ILE A 817 -0.56 -9.07 -16.45
N TYR A 818 -1.37 -9.43 -17.43
CA TYR A 818 -2.80 -9.63 -17.23
C TYR A 818 -3.07 -10.70 -16.15
N ILE A 819 -2.44 -11.86 -16.27
CA ILE A 819 -2.60 -12.99 -15.34
C ILE A 819 -2.21 -12.60 -13.91
N LEU A 820 -1.06 -11.97 -13.74
CA LEU A 820 -0.50 -11.68 -12.43
C LEU A 820 -1.14 -10.47 -11.73
N PHE A 821 -1.54 -9.45 -12.48
CA PHE A 821 -1.98 -8.18 -11.89
C PHE A 821 -3.47 -7.90 -12.00
N ILE A 822 -4.15 -8.43 -13.00
CA ILE A 822 -5.58 -8.14 -13.24
C ILE A 822 -6.42 -9.35 -12.91
N ARG A 823 -6.12 -10.52 -13.49
CA ARG A 823 -6.87 -11.76 -13.22
C ARG A 823 -6.82 -12.16 -11.76
N SER A 824 -5.68 -11.98 -11.09
CA SER A 824 -5.55 -12.21 -9.64
C SER A 824 -6.53 -11.41 -8.78
N VAL A 825 -6.97 -10.23 -9.25
CA VAL A 825 -7.98 -9.41 -8.55
C VAL A 825 -9.38 -9.98 -8.76
N THR A 826 -9.67 -10.49 -9.97
CA THR A 826 -10.98 -11.05 -10.31
C THR A 826 -11.22 -12.44 -9.71
N GLU A 827 -10.15 -13.14 -9.33
CA GLU A 827 -10.19 -14.48 -8.78
C GLU A 827 -9.95 -14.56 -7.26
N TYR A 828 -9.70 -13.41 -6.59
CA TYR A 828 -9.45 -13.39 -5.15
C TYR A 828 -10.69 -13.82 -4.37
N CYS A 829 -10.58 -14.86 -3.53
CA CYS A 829 -11.68 -15.47 -2.77
C CYS A 829 -12.89 -15.85 -3.64
N ALA A 830 -12.65 -16.25 -4.89
CA ALA A 830 -13.72 -16.52 -5.85
C ALA A 830 -14.68 -17.63 -5.42
N THR A 831 -14.21 -18.59 -4.65
CA THR A 831 -15.05 -19.68 -4.12
C THR A 831 -16.19 -19.17 -3.26
N SER A 832 -15.97 -18.06 -2.51
CA SER A 832 -17.01 -17.53 -1.62
C SER A 832 -18.22 -16.92 -2.35
N PHE A 833 -18.08 -16.54 -3.63
CA PHE A 833 -19.13 -15.81 -4.33
C PHE A 833 -19.49 -16.39 -5.71
N HIS A 834 -18.69 -17.29 -6.29
CA HIS A 834 -18.86 -17.75 -7.68
C HIS A 834 -20.25 -18.28 -7.96
N SER A 835 -20.74 -19.20 -7.15
CA SER A 835 -22.01 -19.90 -7.32
C SER A 835 -23.25 -19.02 -7.05
N SER A 836 -23.08 -17.94 -6.27
CA SER A 836 -24.14 -17.00 -5.90
C SER A 836 -24.17 -15.73 -6.75
N LEU A 837 -23.30 -15.63 -7.80
CA LEU A 837 -23.34 -14.48 -8.70
C LEU A 837 -24.54 -14.51 -9.63
N THR A 838 -25.18 -13.36 -9.81
CA THR A 838 -26.13 -13.21 -10.92
C THR A 838 -25.40 -13.27 -12.27
N GLN A 839 -26.13 -13.62 -13.32
CA GLN A 839 -25.58 -13.65 -14.69
C GLN A 839 -24.99 -12.29 -15.10
N GLU A 840 -25.63 -11.19 -14.70
CA GLU A 840 -25.14 -9.83 -14.96
C GLU A 840 -23.79 -9.57 -14.25
N GLN A 841 -23.67 -9.96 -12.97
CA GLN A 841 -22.42 -9.81 -12.22
C GLN A 841 -21.29 -10.66 -12.81
N SER A 842 -21.59 -11.90 -13.20
CA SER A 842 -20.63 -12.78 -13.88
C SER A 842 -20.17 -12.20 -15.21
N ASN A 843 -21.10 -11.66 -16.03
CA ASN A 843 -20.80 -11.00 -17.30
C ASN A 843 -19.96 -9.71 -17.10
N LYS A 844 -20.17 -8.96 -16.03
CA LYS A 844 -19.35 -7.78 -15.68
C LYS A 844 -17.90 -8.18 -15.37
N LEU A 845 -17.69 -9.26 -14.64
CA LEU A 845 -16.34 -9.78 -14.39
C LEU A 845 -15.69 -10.28 -15.70
N GLU A 846 -16.43 -11.00 -16.52
CA GLU A 846 -15.96 -11.51 -17.81
C GLU A 846 -15.55 -10.38 -18.78
N SER A 847 -16.26 -9.26 -18.73
CA SER A 847 -15.96 -8.07 -19.56
C SER A 847 -14.56 -7.49 -19.30
N ILE A 848 -13.99 -7.69 -18.10
CA ILE A 848 -12.64 -7.27 -17.77
C ILE A 848 -11.62 -8.06 -18.61
N GLN A 849 -11.74 -9.39 -18.67
CA GLN A 849 -10.85 -10.24 -19.47
C GLN A 849 -11.00 -9.90 -20.96
N ARG A 850 -12.23 -9.76 -21.43
CA ARG A 850 -12.52 -9.36 -22.81
C ARG A 850 -11.84 -8.03 -23.17
N THR A 851 -11.92 -7.02 -22.31
CA THR A 851 -11.27 -5.72 -22.50
C THR A 851 -9.75 -5.85 -22.51
N CYS A 852 -9.15 -6.64 -21.62
CA CYS A 852 -7.73 -6.87 -21.59
C CYS A 852 -7.24 -7.56 -22.88
N LEU A 853 -7.93 -8.59 -23.35
CA LEU A 853 -7.60 -9.31 -24.57
C LEU A 853 -7.72 -8.43 -25.82
N LYS A 854 -8.76 -7.57 -25.90
CA LYS A 854 -8.86 -6.54 -26.96
C LYS A 854 -7.65 -5.63 -26.98
N VAL A 855 -7.20 -5.17 -25.81
CA VAL A 855 -6.03 -4.31 -25.74
C VAL A 855 -4.76 -5.09 -26.11
N ILE A 856 -4.57 -6.33 -25.61
CA ILE A 856 -3.39 -7.14 -25.86
C ILE A 856 -3.24 -7.51 -27.33
N LEU A 857 -4.29 -8.04 -27.95
CA LEU A 857 -4.26 -8.51 -29.33
C LEU A 857 -4.36 -7.38 -30.37
N GLY A 858 -5.10 -6.28 -30.07
CA GLY A 858 -5.31 -5.18 -31.03
C GLY A 858 -5.99 -5.67 -32.29
N ASP A 859 -5.37 -5.47 -33.45
CA ASP A 859 -5.92 -5.84 -34.76
C ASP A 859 -6.10 -7.37 -34.96
N MET A 860 -5.42 -8.18 -34.13
CA MET A 860 -5.59 -9.64 -34.13
C MET A 860 -6.85 -10.10 -33.38
N TYR A 861 -7.53 -9.20 -32.67
CA TYR A 861 -8.76 -9.54 -31.94
C TYR A 861 -9.95 -9.63 -32.88
N VAL A 862 -10.44 -10.83 -33.15
CA VAL A 862 -11.64 -11.08 -33.99
C VAL A 862 -12.90 -11.24 -33.12
N SER A 863 -12.86 -12.20 -32.19
CA SER A 863 -13.95 -12.49 -31.25
C SER A 863 -13.37 -12.86 -29.88
N TYR A 864 -14.23 -12.89 -28.86
CA TYR A 864 -13.77 -13.26 -27.52
C TYR A 864 -13.33 -14.73 -27.45
N GLN A 865 -14.09 -15.60 -28.11
CA GLN A 865 -13.78 -17.04 -28.16
C GLN A 865 -12.43 -17.29 -28.86
N SER A 866 -12.24 -16.71 -30.06
CA SER A 866 -10.97 -16.81 -30.79
C SER A 866 -9.80 -16.23 -29.99
N ALA A 867 -10.01 -15.14 -29.24
CA ALA A 867 -8.98 -14.54 -28.40
C ALA A 867 -8.59 -15.44 -27.22
N LEU A 868 -9.53 -16.17 -26.63
CA LEU A 868 -9.25 -17.16 -25.58
C LEU A 868 -8.39 -18.32 -26.13
N GLU A 869 -8.75 -18.86 -27.29
CA GLU A 869 -8.02 -19.93 -27.97
C GLU A 869 -6.60 -19.49 -28.34
N MET A 870 -6.45 -18.32 -28.97
CA MET A 870 -5.14 -17.76 -29.34
C MET A 870 -4.22 -17.53 -28.13
N CYS A 871 -4.79 -17.16 -26.97
CA CYS A 871 -4.03 -16.86 -25.76
C CYS A 871 -3.90 -18.08 -24.82
N GLY A 872 -4.51 -19.23 -25.14
CA GLY A 872 -4.55 -20.42 -24.28
C GLY A 872 -5.24 -20.15 -22.93
N LEU A 873 -6.29 -19.32 -22.93
CA LEU A 873 -7.03 -18.94 -21.72
C LEU A 873 -8.43 -19.57 -21.70
N GLN A 874 -8.90 -19.86 -20.50
CA GLN A 874 -10.29 -20.22 -20.22
C GLN A 874 -11.11 -18.96 -19.90
N THR A 875 -12.44 -19.05 -19.95
CA THR A 875 -13.31 -18.00 -19.43
C THR A 875 -13.06 -17.80 -17.93
N LEU A 876 -13.31 -16.61 -17.39
CA LEU A 876 -13.23 -16.40 -15.94
C LEU A 876 -14.29 -17.21 -15.19
N TYR A 877 -15.42 -17.55 -15.85
CA TYR A 877 -16.45 -18.41 -15.28
C TYR A 877 -15.90 -19.81 -15.02
N ASP A 878 -15.37 -20.50 -16.06
CA ASP A 878 -14.82 -21.86 -15.95
C ASP A 878 -13.65 -21.91 -14.96
N ARG A 879 -12.83 -20.88 -14.96
CA ARG A 879 -11.73 -20.77 -14.01
C ARG A 879 -12.20 -20.65 -12.56
N ARG A 880 -13.24 -19.84 -12.29
CA ARG A 880 -13.81 -19.74 -10.94
C ARG A 880 -14.44 -21.07 -10.51
N GLN A 881 -15.15 -21.76 -11.40
CA GLN A 881 -15.68 -23.09 -11.13
C GLN A 881 -14.56 -24.09 -10.79
N LYS A 882 -13.49 -24.11 -11.61
CA LYS A 882 -12.32 -24.94 -11.32
C LYS A 882 -11.69 -24.59 -9.96
N ARG A 883 -11.60 -23.32 -9.60
CA ARG A 883 -11.10 -22.92 -8.27
C ARG A 883 -11.98 -23.41 -7.13
N CYS A 884 -13.30 -23.47 -7.29
CA CYS A 884 -14.20 -24.07 -6.31
C CYS A 884 -13.89 -25.57 -6.12
N LEU A 885 -13.66 -26.30 -7.21
CA LEU A 885 -13.25 -27.70 -7.13
C LEU A 885 -11.86 -27.87 -6.49
N ASP A 886 -10.87 -27.08 -6.91
CA ASP A 886 -9.52 -27.09 -6.33
C ASP A 886 -9.52 -26.75 -4.84
N PHE A 887 -10.39 -25.81 -4.41
CA PHE A 887 -10.60 -25.48 -3.00
C PHE A 887 -11.15 -26.69 -2.23
N ALA A 888 -12.19 -27.31 -2.75
CA ALA A 888 -12.81 -28.47 -2.11
C ALA A 888 -11.85 -29.66 -1.98
N LEU A 889 -11.10 -29.97 -3.05
CA LEU A 889 -10.07 -31.03 -3.03
C LEU A 889 -8.99 -30.76 -1.98
N LYS A 890 -8.49 -29.53 -1.88
CA LYS A 890 -7.52 -29.14 -0.84
C LYS A 890 -8.09 -29.24 0.57
N CYS A 891 -9.37 -28.92 0.75
CA CYS A 891 -10.03 -29.09 2.05
C CYS A 891 -10.09 -30.57 2.46
N LEU A 892 -10.25 -31.51 1.53
CA LEU A 892 -10.23 -32.96 1.84
C LEU A 892 -8.86 -33.43 2.33
N GLU A 893 -7.78 -32.82 1.86
CA GLU A 893 -6.40 -33.13 2.28
C GLU A 893 -6.08 -32.56 3.68
N HIS A 894 -6.81 -31.53 4.14
CA HIS A 894 -6.52 -30.85 5.39
C HIS A 894 -7.40 -31.35 6.54
N PRO A 895 -6.83 -31.83 7.65
CA PRO A 895 -7.58 -32.45 8.75
C PRO A 895 -8.76 -31.61 9.28
N LYS A 896 -8.51 -30.31 9.52
CA LYS A 896 -9.54 -29.39 10.04
C LYS A 896 -10.62 -29.03 9.02
N ASN A 897 -10.27 -28.94 7.73
CA ASN A 897 -11.19 -28.48 6.69
C ASN A 897 -12.00 -29.62 6.06
N ARG A 898 -11.53 -30.88 6.22
CA ARG A 898 -12.22 -32.08 5.71
C ARG A 898 -13.66 -32.18 6.21
N ARG A 899 -13.94 -31.65 7.41
CA ARG A 899 -15.29 -31.58 8.00
C ARG A 899 -16.33 -30.86 7.13
N LEU A 900 -15.93 -29.97 6.23
CA LEU A 900 -16.82 -29.22 5.33
C LEU A 900 -17.41 -30.12 4.23
N PHE A 901 -16.78 -31.27 3.98
CA PHE A 901 -17.15 -32.22 2.93
C PHE A 901 -17.26 -33.62 3.50
N PRO A 902 -18.23 -33.89 4.39
CA PRO A 902 -18.43 -35.21 4.97
C PRO A 902 -18.87 -36.25 3.92
N LEU A 903 -18.40 -37.45 4.07
CA LEU A 903 -18.88 -38.56 3.25
C LEU A 903 -20.35 -38.87 3.53
N ASN A 904 -21.06 -39.32 2.54
CA ASN A 904 -22.43 -39.76 2.70
C ASN A 904 -22.45 -41.08 3.48
N PRO A 905 -23.09 -41.13 4.67
CA PRO A 905 -23.15 -42.37 5.46
C PRO A 905 -24.01 -43.48 4.82
N VAL A 906 -24.90 -43.11 3.90
CA VAL A 906 -25.81 -44.05 3.21
C VAL A 906 -25.20 -44.33 1.84
N MET A 907 -24.30 -45.30 1.78
CA MET A 907 -23.93 -45.93 0.50
C MET A 907 -24.99 -47.02 0.19
N ASN A 908 -26.01 -46.67 -0.61
CA ASN A 908 -26.91 -47.67 -1.13
C ASN A 908 -26.14 -48.60 -2.07
N ASP A 909 -26.28 -49.91 -1.83
CA ASP A 909 -25.66 -50.98 -2.65
C ASP A 909 -26.22 -51.06 -4.08
N HIS A 910 -27.16 -50.19 -4.45
CA HIS A 910 -27.68 -50.14 -5.81
C HIS A 910 -26.75 -49.40 -6.75
N ASP A 911 -26.45 -50.02 -7.88
CA ASP A 911 -25.67 -49.48 -9.00
C ASP A 911 -26.39 -48.27 -9.65
N LEU A 912 -26.48 -47.17 -8.92
CA LEU A 912 -26.93 -45.91 -9.46
C LEU A 912 -25.78 -45.26 -10.23
N ARG A 913 -26.09 -44.78 -11.44
CA ARG A 913 -25.10 -44.10 -12.32
C ARG A 913 -24.42 -42.91 -11.68
N ASP A 914 -25.10 -42.21 -10.74
CA ASP A 914 -24.59 -41.06 -9.99
C ASP A 914 -24.65 -41.35 -8.49
N LYS A 915 -23.50 -41.70 -7.89
CA LYS A 915 -23.40 -41.93 -6.44
C LYS A 915 -23.11 -40.61 -5.71
N GLU A 916 -23.94 -40.25 -4.74
CA GLU A 916 -23.60 -39.14 -3.82
C GLU A 916 -22.54 -39.61 -2.81
N ILE A 917 -21.27 -39.52 -3.18
CA ILE A 917 -20.12 -39.89 -2.35
C ILE A 917 -19.99 -38.91 -1.17
N PHE A 918 -20.16 -37.62 -1.42
CA PHE A 918 -20.18 -36.59 -0.41
C PHE A 918 -21.61 -36.17 -0.12
N LYS A 919 -21.93 -36.07 1.15
CA LYS A 919 -23.24 -35.59 1.62
C LYS A 919 -23.46 -34.16 1.18
N ILE A 920 -24.48 -33.86 0.38
CA ILE A 920 -24.89 -32.52 0.04
C ILE A 920 -25.71 -31.96 1.20
N ASN A 921 -25.35 -30.74 1.67
CA ASN A 921 -26.11 -30.08 2.71
C ASN A 921 -27.53 -29.80 2.23
N PHE A 922 -28.51 -30.22 3.04
CA PHE A 922 -29.91 -29.93 2.73
C PHE A 922 -30.15 -28.42 2.77
N ALA A 923 -30.80 -27.89 1.75
CA ALA A 923 -31.08 -26.46 1.59
C ALA A 923 -32.59 -26.26 1.34
N ARG A 924 -33.23 -25.48 2.19
CA ARG A 924 -34.63 -25.07 2.03
C ARG A 924 -34.78 -23.91 1.05
N THR A 925 -33.75 -23.07 0.93
CA THR A 925 -33.75 -21.89 0.09
C THR A 925 -32.76 -21.99 -1.07
N GLY A 926 -33.10 -21.38 -2.20
CA GLY A 926 -32.20 -21.30 -3.35
C GLY A 926 -30.88 -20.60 -3.02
N THR A 927 -30.92 -19.58 -2.15
CA THR A 927 -29.73 -18.84 -1.72
C THR A 927 -28.71 -19.74 -1.02
N TYR A 928 -29.15 -20.64 -0.13
CA TYR A 928 -28.26 -21.59 0.52
C TYR A 928 -27.82 -22.70 -0.44
N LYS A 929 -28.76 -23.24 -1.24
CA LYS A 929 -28.48 -24.26 -2.26
C LYS A 929 -27.35 -23.83 -3.20
N ASP A 930 -27.36 -22.57 -3.61
CA ASP A 930 -26.37 -22.00 -4.55
C ASP A 930 -25.19 -21.31 -3.84
N SER A 931 -25.03 -21.53 -2.54
CA SER A 931 -23.87 -21.05 -1.79
C SER A 931 -22.63 -21.93 -2.01
N ALA A 932 -21.48 -21.45 -1.53
CA ALA A 932 -20.17 -22.04 -1.82
C ALA A 932 -20.03 -23.53 -1.42
N ILE A 933 -20.42 -23.89 -0.20
CA ILE A 933 -20.23 -25.29 0.28
C ILE A 933 -21.13 -26.28 -0.42
N PRO A 934 -22.49 -26.09 -0.49
CA PRO A 934 -23.35 -27.00 -1.25
C PRO A 934 -22.97 -27.10 -2.74
N PHE A 935 -22.50 -26.01 -3.34
CA PHE A 935 -22.00 -26.02 -4.72
C PHE A 935 -20.72 -26.86 -4.86
N CYS A 936 -19.75 -26.71 -3.96
CA CYS A 936 -18.54 -27.50 -3.95
C CYS A 936 -18.80 -29.00 -3.69
N GLN A 937 -19.79 -29.33 -2.84
CA GLN A 937 -20.21 -30.71 -2.60
C GLN A 937 -20.74 -31.36 -3.90
N ARG A 938 -21.56 -30.65 -4.68
CA ARG A 938 -22.01 -31.11 -6.00
C ARG A 938 -20.83 -31.31 -6.95
N LEU A 939 -19.92 -30.35 -7.06
CA LEU A 939 -18.74 -30.46 -7.92
C LEU A 939 -17.84 -31.64 -7.54
N LEU A 940 -17.69 -31.95 -6.24
CA LEU A 940 -16.93 -33.11 -5.79
C LEU A 940 -17.61 -34.41 -6.26
N ASN A 941 -18.94 -34.56 -6.09
CA ASN A 941 -19.68 -35.71 -6.54
C ASN A 941 -19.54 -35.88 -8.06
N GLU A 942 -19.72 -34.82 -8.85
CA GLU A 942 -19.49 -34.82 -10.29
C GLU A 942 -18.06 -35.27 -10.66
N HIS A 943 -17.06 -34.72 -9.96
CA HIS A 943 -15.65 -35.05 -10.23
C HIS A 943 -15.28 -36.49 -9.94
N PHE A 944 -15.80 -37.06 -8.84
CA PHE A 944 -15.50 -38.46 -8.46
C PHE A 944 -16.35 -39.45 -9.24
N ASN A 945 -17.56 -39.10 -9.69
CA ASN A 945 -18.36 -39.93 -10.58
C ASN A 945 -17.84 -39.97 -12.02
N ALA A 946 -17.12 -38.93 -12.47
CA ALA A 946 -16.51 -38.89 -13.80
C ALA A 946 -15.17 -39.64 -13.89
N LYS A 947 -14.59 -40.04 -12.77
CA LYS A 947 -13.38 -40.89 -12.69
C LYS A 947 -13.72 -42.36 -12.55
#